data_2c2306d4b2888cd298bfb3abb38d1388
#
_entry.id   2c2306d4b2888cd298bfb3abb38d1388
#
_cell.length_a   1.000
_cell.length_b   1.000
_cell.length_c   1.000
_cell.angle_alpha   90.00
_cell.angle_beta   90.00
_cell.angle_gamma   90.00
#
_symmetry.space_group_name_H-M   'P 1'
#
loop_
_entity.id
_entity.type
_entity.pdbx_description
1 polymer ?
#
loop_
_entity_poly.entity_id
_entity_poly.type
_entity_poly.pdbx_seq_one_letter_code
_entity_poly.pdbx_strand_id
1 'polypeptide(L)'
;MLSKNILRTIRQKPFQFLSIITLVTMASFIYVALQGSISSVSYFLTDYTKKTNQEDFFVILSAPTTNDIRDMISKQGVSVSSMLDQSKTQLMKEHEYTLIDYYNDQIETLSEKFDVTLEGRFYRDVITEVNGKTYDYRVIKQTDSVNLTYVLDGTLPTRNDEVAIFKSFADANGLQLGDSIVLNNQSFIISAFVAIPDYIYPIFNYDSPLYESNRETIAVVTETAYQTFNEKQWVLYSGYFNHEVEDLEAMVSQISGADGVSYAMSKDINVRISTVDTHLNSNQLLSTTFTGLLLFMSIIVVILIMKKRVNAERVQIGVLKAMGYSRFQIAINYVTYPLFAAMIGSFIGFFVGIGVATIMTNTYMTNYIVPTIQFYFTSHLVLGGIIYPIIVVTVASFIILMVLLRDEPLKLMKESSHLKVSSLSRGLMKLIKPFKFETRFKYSLAFRNIGKILSLFSIVLIASIFLVFASIAFKSVENIVEKAFKDVNYSYQIKYNKLINEPFTYMESQFLEYMVEPIIDGKSTVFCLYGIDPYNFINPLYNAAGEEITTLAKDGIIINEFIARAYSLEVGDVLQFEVKGKTLQYPVVGVVDQYNGPMIYTSINDLIRNLDLEAGVYNGKWSNERPTSDKNLSYVFSIDDLARNIQIGIEMIRVSLMMMVVVAVILGSVMMILITTFIIDENQKQISILKVMGYSEKEISRMVLTIYFPFVIVAYLLSIPITQAGVDYIMILIASELPIAIPTDFTLIQAFIGGVAVFITYFIAMKCSKIQLDKISLHEVLKY
;
A
#
# COMPACT_ATOMS: atom_id res chain seq x y z
N MET A 1 -6.93 -3.90 51.45
CA MET A 1 -8.11 -4.76 51.22
C MET A 1 -8.54 -4.78 49.74
N LEU A 2 -8.57 -3.67 49.08
CA LEU A 2 -9.09 -3.54 47.70
C LEU A 2 -8.22 -4.23 46.61
N SER A 3 -6.88 -4.27 46.74
CA SER A 3 -5.98 -4.99 45.81
C SER A 3 -6.19 -6.53 45.83
N LYS A 4 -6.50 -7.10 46.98
CA LYS A 4 -6.85 -8.53 47.07
C LYS A 4 -8.14 -8.86 46.31
N ASN A 5 -9.05 -7.91 46.18
CA ASN A 5 -10.30 -8.07 45.44
C ASN A 5 -10.06 -8.17 43.92
N ILE A 6 -9.03 -7.48 43.36
CA ILE A 6 -8.69 -7.53 41.95
C ILE A 6 -8.19 -8.92 41.52
N LEU A 7 -7.22 -9.47 42.28
CA LEU A 7 -6.69 -10.82 42.03
C LEU A 7 -7.79 -11.89 42.12
N ARG A 8 -8.69 -11.74 43.10
CA ARG A 8 -9.85 -12.63 43.24
C ARG A 8 -10.80 -12.53 42.03
N THR A 9 -11.05 -11.33 41.57
CA THR A 9 -11.91 -11.08 40.36
C THR A 9 -11.28 -11.65 39.09
N ILE A 10 -9.96 -11.48 38.88
CA ILE A 10 -9.24 -12.07 37.74
C ILE A 10 -9.38 -13.60 37.77
N ARG A 11 -9.19 -14.23 38.96
CA ARG A 11 -9.30 -15.68 39.10
C ARG A 11 -10.73 -16.20 38.90
N GLN A 12 -11.74 -15.41 39.26
CA GLN A 12 -13.15 -15.78 39.10
C GLN A 12 -13.66 -15.60 37.67
N LYS A 13 -13.14 -14.61 36.91
CA LYS A 13 -13.59 -14.27 35.56
C LYS A 13 -12.41 -14.06 34.58
N PRO A 14 -11.57 -15.09 34.36
CA PRO A 14 -10.33 -14.96 33.60
C PRO A 14 -10.56 -14.58 32.12
N PHE A 15 -11.64 -15.05 31.50
CA PHE A 15 -11.93 -14.74 30.08
C PHE A 15 -12.21 -13.28 29.83
N GLN A 16 -12.85 -12.55 30.75
CA GLN A 16 -13.09 -11.12 30.61
C GLN A 16 -11.79 -10.32 30.71
N PHE A 17 -10.88 -10.74 31.60
CA PHE A 17 -9.56 -10.14 31.75
C PHE A 17 -8.70 -10.40 30.50
N LEU A 18 -8.66 -11.66 30.06
CA LEU A 18 -7.92 -12.07 28.88
C LEU A 18 -8.38 -11.34 27.60
N SER A 19 -9.69 -11.08 27.47
CA SER A 19 -10.21 -10.37 26.29
C SER A 19 -9.72 -8.94 26.19
N ILE A 20 -9.62 -8.21 27.32
CA ILE A 20 -9.04 -6.85 27.31
C ILE A 20 -7.55 -6.95 26.97
N ILE A 21 -6.82 -7.89 27.58
CA ILE A 21 -5.41 -8.12 27.28
C ILE A 21 -5.23 -8.37 25.78
N THR A 22 -5.95 -9.34 25.20
CA THR A 22 -5.79 -9.70 23.78
C THR A 22 -6.05 -8.52 22.83
N LEU A 23 -7.12 -7.76 23.07
CA LEU A 23 -7.43 -6.60 22.24
C LEU A 23 -6.35 -5.53 22.31
N VAL A 24 -5.89 -5.22 23.50
CA VAL A 24 -4.83 -4.23 23.71
C VAL A 24 -3.50 -4.76 23.18
N THR A 25 -3.21 -6.05 23.35
CA THR A 25 -2.04 -6.71 22.76
C THR A 25 -2.03 -6.55 21.25
N MET A 26 -3.17 -6.83 20.59
CA MET A 26 -3.26 -6.73 19.12
C MET A 26 -3.15 -5.28 18.64
N ALA A 27 -3.76 -4.33 19.34
CA ALA A 27 -3.64 -2.92 19.00
C ALA A 27 -2.19 -2.42 19.13
N SER A 28 -1.54 -2.73 20.24
CA SER A 28 -0.13 -2.41 20.48
C SER A 28 0.80 -3.12 19.49
N PHE A 29 0.53 -4.40 19.22
CA PHE A 29 1.30 -5.22 18.28
C PHE A 29 1.27 -4.65 16.87
N ILE A 30 0.08 -4.37 16.31
CA ILE A 30 -0.05 -3.83 14.95
C ILE A 30 0.64 -2.46 14.86
N TYR A 31 0.42 -1.59 15.84
CA TYR A 31 1.08 -0.30 15.88
C TYR A 31 2.60 -0.42 15.86
N VAL A 32 3.16 -1.22 16.76
CA VAL A 32 4.62 -1.34 16.91
C VAL A 32 5.25 -2.10 15.75
N ALA A 33 4.57 -3.11 15.19
CA ALA A 33 5.08 -3.86 14.03
C ALA A 33 5.20 -2.96 12.79
N LEU A 34 4.15 -2.21 12.46
CA LEU A 34 4.16 -1.32 11.31
C LEU A 34 4.98 -0.06 11.56
N GLN A 35 4.70 0.65 12.64
CA GLN A 35 5.37 1.91 12.94
C GLN A 35 6.86 1.74 13.28
N GLY A 36 7.24 0.60 13.87
CA GLY A 36 8.64 0.27 14.14
C GLY A 36 9.43 0.02 12.86
N SER A 37 8.84 -0.66 11.89
CA SER A 37 9.43 -0.84 10.56
C SER A 37 9.55 0.50 9.82
N ILE A 38 8.46 1.29 9.78
CA ILE A 38 8.44 2.61 9.14
C ILE A 38 9.55 3.51 9.74
N SER A 39 9.59 3.64 11.07
CA SER A 39 10.57 4.50 11.75
C SER A 39 12.00 4.06 11.49
N SER A 40 12.24 2.74 11.41
CA SER A 40 13.58 2.21 11.12
C SER A 40 14.00 2.54 9.69
N VAL A 41 13.14 2.22 8.71
CA VAL A 41 13.43 2.48 7.29
C VAL A 41 13.62 3.98 7.04
N SER A 42 12.69 4.82 7.52
CA SER A 42 12.76 6.27 7.33
C SER A 42 14.03 6.88 7.95
N TYR A 43 14.44 6.44 9.16
CA TYR A 43 15.65 6.96 9.79
C TYR A 43 16.91 6.65 8.97
N PHE A 44 17.10 5.38 8.59
CA PHE A 44 18.28 4.97 7.83
C PHE A 44 18.27 5.51 6.39
N LEU A 45 17.08 5.62 5.79
CA LEU A 45 16.92 6.20 4.45
C LEU A 45 17.31 7.68 4.46
N THR A 46 16.81 8.45 5.43
CA THR A 46 17.14 9.88 5.56
C THR A 46 18.65 10.10 5.78
N ASP A 47 19.30 9.28 6.63
CA ASP A 47 20.75 9.36 6.85
C ASP A 47 21.53 9.00 5.58
N TYR A 48 21.09 7.96 4.86
CA TYR A 48 21.69 7.51 3.61
C TYR A 48 21.57 8.56 2.50
N THR A 49 20.37 9.07 2.23
CA THR A 49 20.14 10.05 1.16
C THR A 49 20.88 11.35 1.41
N LYS A 50 20.97 11.78 2.68
CA LYS A 50 21.76 12.95 3.07
C LYS A 50 23.27 12.75 2.91
N LYS A 51 23.80 11.58 3.26
CA LYS A 51 25.24 11.26 3.12
C LYS A 51 25.67 11.11 1.67
N THR A 52 24.76 10.73 0.81
CA THR A 52 25.04 10.48 -0.61
C THR A 52 24.62 11.64 -1.51
N ASN A 53 24.19 12.78 -0.94
CA ASN A 53 23.69 13.93 -1.70
C ASN A 53 22.69 13.50 -2.78
N GLN A 54 21.62 12.80 -2.36
CA GLN A 54 20.58 12.36 -3.30
C GLN A 54 20.05 13.56 -4.09
N GLU A 55 19.80 13.37 -5.37
CA GLU A 55 19.17 14.36 -6.23
C GLU A 55 17.79 14.78 -5.69
N ASP A 56 17.45 16.06 -5.83
CA ASP A 56 16.08 16.56 -5.67
C ASP A 56 15.31 16.46 -6.99
N PHE A 57 16.02 16.47 -8.10
CA PHE A 57 15.47 16.35 -9.45
C PHE A 57 16.54 15.93 -10.45
N PHE A 58 16.10 15.47 -11.61
CA PHE A 58 16.98 15.39 -12.77
C PHE A 58 16.42 16.16 -13.95
N VAL A 59 17.31 16.57 -14.86
CA VAL A 59 16.94 17.24 -16.11
C VAL A 59 17.54 16.53 -17.32
N ILE A 60 16.81 16.55 -18.42
CA ILE A 60 17.28 16.17 -19.74
C ILE A 60 17.32 17.44 -20.59
N LEU A 61 18.49 17.79 -21.08
CA LEU A 61 18.68 19.00 -21.87
C LEU A 61 18.31 18.76 -23.34
N SER A 62 17.79 19.79 -23.97
CA SER A 62 17.47 19.79 -25.40
C SER A 62 18.76 19.81 -26.24
N ALA A 63 18.74 19.13 -27.36
CA ALA A 63 19.85 19.24 -28.29
C ALA A 63 19.89 20.66 -28.91
N PRO A 64 21.09 21.29 -29.07
CA PRO A 64 21.20 22.64 -29.56
C PRO A 64 20.62 22.75 -30.97
N THR A 65 19.95 23.84 -31.27
CA THR A 65 19.53 24.19 -32.64
C THR A 65 20.72 24.80 -33.44
N THR A 66 20.55 24.95 -34.73
CA THR A 66 21.57 25.63 -35.55
C THR A 66 21.78 27.07 -35.09
N ASN A 67 20.71 27.74 -34.63
CA ASN A 67 20.80 29.11 -34.15
C ASN A 67 21.55 29.18 -32.81
N ASP A 68 21.28 28.26 -31.85
CA ASP A 68 22.01 28.20 -30.59
C ASP A 68 23.51 28.09 -30.81
N ILE A 69 23.93 27.20 -31.73
CA ILE A 69 25.36 27.01 -32.04
C ILE A 69 25.94 28.29 -32.69
N ARG A 70 25.21 28.95 -33.58
CA ARG A 70 25.65 30.23 -34.18
C ARG A 70 25.81 31.31 -33.13
N ASP A 71 24.88 31.43 -32.21
CA ASP A 71 24.93 32.43 -31.15
C ASP A 71 26.13 32.21 -30.21
N MET A 72 26.41 30.96 -29.86
CA MET A 72 27.55 30.63 -29.02
C MET A 72 28.89 30.88 -29.72
N ILE A 73 29.02 30.49 -31.00
CA ILE A 73 30.22 30.80 -31.79
C ILE A 73 30.38 32.30 -31.97
N SER A 74 29.26 33.03 -32.14
CA SER A 74 29.25 34.49 -32.22
C SER A 74 29.78 35.17 -30.94
N LYS A 75 29.47 34.65 -29.77
CA LYS A 75 30.03 35.10 -28.48
C LYS A 75 31.56 34.99 -28.42
N GLN A 76 32.15 34.12 -29.22
CA GLN A 76 33.62 33.96 -29.37
C GLN A 76 34.23 34.94 -30.40
N GLY A 77 33.45 35.89 -30.90
CA GLY A 77 33.93 36.95 -31.82
C GLY A 77 33.86 36.60 -33.30
N VAL A 78 33.22 35.51 -33.69
CA VAL A 78 33.02 35.12 -35.10
C VAL A 78 31.74 35.77 -35.64
N SER A 79 31.78 36.28 -36.88
CA SER A 79 30.62 36.97 -37.50
C SER A 79 29.49 35.98 -37.84
N VAL A 80 28.27 36.26 -37.39
CA VAL A 80 27.07 35.47 -37.70
C VAL A 80 26.80 35.41 -39.22
N SER A 81 27.14 36.43 -39.94
CA SER A 81 26.94 36.47 -41.41
C SER A 81 27.75 35.40 -42.16
N SER A 82 28.90 35.00 -41.64
CA SER A 82 29.74 33.94 -42.24
C SER A 82 29.21 32.53 -41.96
N MET A 83 28.21 32.39 -41.06
CA MET A 83 27.66 31.11 -40.61
C MET A 83 26.25 30.82 -41.15
N LEU A 84 25.59 31.79 -41.82
CA LEU A 84 24.16 31.67 -42.17
C LEU A 84 23.84 30.49 -43.07
N ASP A 85 24.75 30.12 -43.97
CA ASP A 85 24.54 29.04 -44.96
C ASP A 85 25.10 27.67 -44.49
N GLN A 86 25.64 27.61 -43.28
CA GLN A 86 26.29 26.39 -42.77
C GLN A 86 25.30 25.55 -41.97
N SER A 87 25.39 24.20 -42.13
CA SER A 87 24.63 23.26 -41.31
C SER A 87 25.17 23.18 -39.90
N LYS A 88 24.32 22.76 -38.95
CA LYS A 88 24.69 22.49 -37.53
C LYS A 88 25.99 21.66 -37.43
N THR A 89 26.06 20.55 -38.15
CA THR A 89 27.20 19.62 -38.10
C THR A 89 28.48 20.28 -38.66
N GLN A 90 28.37 21.10 -39.67
CA GLN A 90 29.49 21.83 -40.28
C GLN A 90 30.01 22.92 -39.33
N LEU A 91 29.12 23.70 -38.71
CA LEU A 91 29.48 24.71 -37.71
C LEU A 91 30.23 24.12 -36.53
N MET A 92 29.72 22.98 -35.96
CA MET A 92 30.37 22.29 -34.86
C MET A 92 31.76 21.77 -35.23
N LYS A 93 31.92 21.25 -36.46
CA LYS A 93 33.19 20.72 -36.94
C LYS A 93 34.22 21.81 -37.22
N GLU A 94 33.81 22.90 -37.83
CA GLU A 94 34.72 24.01 -38.21
C GLU A 94 35.21 24.82 -37.01
N HIS A 95 34.40 24.88 -35.93
CA HIS A 95 34.73 25.63 -34.70
C HIS A 95 35.07 24.75 -33.52
N GLU A 96 35.31 23.45 -33.72
CA GLU A 96 35.62 22.47 -32.69
C GLU A 96 34.61 22.47 -31.52
N TYR A 97 33.38 23.00 -31.76
CA TYR A 97 32.35 23.12 -30.75
C TYR A 97 31.63 21.79 -30.55
N THR A 98 31.69 21.25 -29.33
CA THR A 98 31.12 19.97 -29.00
C THR A 98 29.74 20.09 -28.30
N LEU A 99 28.94 19.03 -28.37
CA LEU A 99 27.70 18.95 -27.58
C LEU A 99 27.95 19.09 -26.05
N ILE A 100 29.13 18.65 -25.60
CA ILE A 100 29.53 18.78 -24.22
C ILE A 100 29.68 20.23 -23.80
N ASP A 101 30.32 21.07 -24.65
CA ASP A 101 30.50 22.50 -24.37
C ASP A 101 29.14 23.20 -24.27
N TYR A 102 28.20 22.88 -25.19
CA TYR A 102 26.86 23.40 -25.13
C TYR A 102 26.14 23.02 -23.83
N TYR A 103 26.19 21.74 -23.45
CA TYR A 103 25.53 21.30 -22.24
C TYR A 103 26.16 21.88 -20.98
N ASN A 104 27.47 22.05 -20.94
CA ASN A 104 28.15 22.70 -19.82
C ASN A 104 27.68 24.16 -19.63
N ASP A 105 27.57 24.92 -20.73
CA ASP A 105 27.05 26.30 -20.70
C ASP A 105 25.59 26.36 -20.21
N GLN A 106 24.77 25.40 -20.65
CA GLN A 106 23.38 25.30 -20.17
C GLN A 106 23.30 24.96 -18.68
N ILE A 107 24.15 24.06 -18.20
CA ILE A 107 24.22 23.66 -16.79
C ILE A 107 24.63 24.85 -15.92
N GLU A 108 25.64 25.62 -16.33
CA GLU A 108 26.09 26.81 -15.63
C GLU A 108 24.96 27.84 -15.51
N THR A 109 24.25 28.09 -16.63
CA THR A 109 23.09 28.99 -16.69
C THR A 109 21.97 28.57 -15.77
N LEU A 110 21.61 27.28 -15.78
CA LEU A 110 20.56 26.72 -14.91
C LEU A 110 20.97 26.76 -13.44
N SER A 111 22.25 26.42 -13.14
CA SER A 111 22.79 26.41 -11.78
C SER A 111 22.75 27.81 -11.14
N GLU A 112 23.14 28.85 -11.90
CA GLU A 112 23.07 30.22 -11.42
C GLU A 112 21.64 30.74 -11.27
N LYS A 113 20.77 30.42 -12.26
CA LYS A 113 19.39 30.93 -12.27
C LYS A 113 18.52 30.37 -11.16
N PHE A 114 18.68 29.09 -10.79
CA PHE A 114 17.84 28.39 -9.84
C PHE A 114 18.56 28.07 -8.51
N ASP A 115 19.82 28.48 -8.36
CA ASP A 115 20.67 28.16 -7.21
C ASP A 115 20.70 26.66 -6.91
N VAL A 116 21.10 25.89 -7.91
CA VAL A 116 21.17 24.43 -7.90
C VAL A 116 22.57 23.92 -8.20
N THR A 117 22.90 22.77 -7.66
CA THR A 117 24.08 22.01 -8.06
C THR A 117 23.66 20.92 -9.02
N LEU A 118 24.22 20.92 -10.23
CA LEU A 118 23.94 19.94 -11.28
C LEU A 118 25.19 19.14 -11.62
N GLU A 119 25.05 17.83 -11.76
CA GLU A 119 26.12 16.92 -12.21
C GLU A 119 25.62 15.96 -13.27
N GLY A 120 26.44 15.71 -14.30
CA GLY A 120 26.11 14.79 -15.38
C GLY A 120 26.08 13.32 -14.92
N ARG A 121 24.96 12.67 -15.12
CA ARG A 121 24.76 11.24 -14.94
C ARG A 121 24.80 10.55 -16.30
N PHE A 122 25.93 9.94 -16.62
CA PHE A 122 26.17 9.27 -17.89
C PHE A 122 26.07 7.76 -17.70
N TYR A 123 25.29 7.10 -18.58
CA TYR A 123 25.20 5.64 -18.51
C TYR A 123 25.14 5.01 -19.90
N ARG A 124 25.50 3.73 -19.97
CA ARG A 124 25.43 2.87 -21.14
C ARG A 124 24.79 1.56 -20.74
N ASP A 125 23.79 1.14 -21.50
CA ASP A 125 23.15 -0.17 -21.27
C ASP A 125 23.88 -1.23 -22.09
N VAL A 126 24.43 -2.23 -21.42
CA VAL A 126 25.27 -3.30 -21.99
C VAL A 126 24.55 -4.63 -21.76
N ILE A 127 24.22 -5.32 -22.83
CA ILE A 127 23.62 -6.64 -22.78
C ILE A 127 24.71 -7.69 -23.03
N THR A 128 24.85 -8.64 -22.12
CA THR A 128 25.85 -9.70 -22.22
C THR A 128 25.19 -11.07 -22.08
N GLU A 129 25.53 -11.97 -22.99
CA GLU A 129 25.08 -13.35 -22.92
C GLU A 129 26.22 -14.26 -22.42
N VAL A 130 25.98 -14.95 -21.31
CA VAL A 130 26.95 -15.90 -20.72
C VAL A 130 26.24 -17.22 -20.44
N ASN A 131 26.75 -18.30 -21.03
CA ASN A 131 26.19 -19.66 -20.84
C ASN A 131 24.68 -19.78 -21.14
N GLY A 132 24.19 -19.04 -22.15
CA GLY A 132 22.77 -19.04 -22.54
C GLY A 132 21.86 -18.23 -21.62
N LYS A 133 22.43 -17.46 -20.69
CA LYS A 133 21.71 -16.47 -19.87
C LYS A 133 22.06 -15.08 -20.34
N THR A 134 21.08 -14.22 -20.43
CA THR A 134 21.24 -12.79 -20.78
C THR A 134 21.26 -11.98 -19.49
N TYR A 135 22.24 -11.08 -19.40
CA TYR A 135 22.41 -10.13 -18.31
C TYR A 135 22.40 -8.72 -18.86
N ASP A 136 21.68 -7.83 -18.19
CA ASP A 136 21.54 -6.42 -18.56
C ASP A 136 22.29 -5.56 -17.52
N TYR A 137 23.35 -4.92 -17.96
CA TYR A 137 24.19 -4.06 -17.13
C TYR A 137 23.98 -2.61 -17.51
N ARG A 138 23.63 -1.75 -16.56
CA ARG A 138 23.74 -0.31 -16.72
C ARG A 138 25.08 0.16 -16.21
N VAL A 139 26.00 0.37 -17.13
CA VAL A 139 27.35 0.84 -16.81
C VAL A 139 27.32 2.35 -16.57
N ILE A 140 27.76 2.77 -15.39
CA ILE A 140 27.86 4.17 -14.98
C ILE A 140 29.25 4.49 -14.46
N LYS A 141 29.65 5.76 -14.62
CA LYS A 141 30.84 6.27 -13.92
C LYS A 141 30.48 6.77 -12.53
N GLN A 142 31.47 6.85 -11.64
CA GLN A 142 31.28 7.47 -10.32
C GLN A 142 30.94 8.95 -10.48
N THR A 143 30.12 9.47 -9.55
CA THR A 143 29.80 10.89 -9.42
C THR A 143 30.57 11.48 -8.25
N ASP A 144 30.82 12.80 -8.29
CA ASP A 144 31.68 13.50 -7.33
C ASP A 144 30.87 14.36 -6.33
N SER A 145 29.66 14.81 -6.69
CA SER A 145 28.85 15.74 -5.88
C SER A 145 27.41 15.32 -5.68
N VAL A 146 26.76 14.73 -6.68
CA VAL A 146 25.34 14.33 -6.63
C VAL A 146 25.24 12.82 -6.76
N ASN A 147 24.31 12.21 -6.04
CA ASN A 147 24.06 10.76 -6.07
C ASN A 147 25.33 9.93 -5.83
N LEU A 148 26.07 10.24 -4.79
CA LEU A 148 27.31 9.56 -4.45
C LEU A 148 27.10 8.07 -4.21
N THR A 149 27.98 7.24 -4.77
CA THR A 149 27.92 5.80 -4.61
C THR A 149 28.25 5.39 -3.16
N TYR A 150 27.33 4.70 -2.50
CA TYR A 150 27.51 4.17 -1.14
C TYR A 150 28.04 2.74 -1.17
N VAL A 151 29.17 2.49 -0.53
CA VAL A 151 29.77 1.15 -0.45
C VAL A 151 29.10 0.35 0.68
N LEU A 152 28.51 -0.79 0.33
CA LEU A 152 27.98 -1.77 1.28
C LEU A 152 29.04 -2.72 1.80
N ASP A 153 29.95 -3.16 0.91
CA ASP A 153 31.06 -4.05 1.20
C ASP A 153 32.14 -3.92 0.12
N GLY A 154 33.41 -4.09 0.49
CA GLY A 154 34.56 -3.94 -0.43
C GLY A 154 35.05 -2.50 -0.58
N THR A 155 35.61 -2.16 -1.74
CA THR A 155 36.14 -0.83 -2.08
C THR A 155 35.72 -0.42 -3.48
N LEU A 156 35.41 0.88 -3.68
CA LEU A 156 35.09 1.39 -5.01
C LEU A 156 36.19 1.08 -6.03
N PRO A 157 35.81 0.85 -7.31
CA PRO A 157 36.75 0.60 -8.38
C PRO A 157 37.81 1.68 -8.48
N THR A 158 39.06 1.28 -8.43
CA THR A 158 40.25 2.16 -8.64
C THR A 158 41.03 1.74 -9.87
N ARG A 159 40.92 0.49 -10.28
CA ARG A 159 41.54 -0.07 -11.47
C ARG A 159 40.52 -0.21 -12.60
N ASN A 160 41.00 -0.20 -13.83
CA ASN A 160 40.12 -0.27 -15.01
C ASN A 160 39.50 -1.66 -15.24
N ASP A 161 39.97 -2.67 -14.54
CA ASP A 161 39.46 -4.05 -14.55
C ASP A 161 38.56 -4.35 -13.34
N GLU A 162 38.19 -3.34 -12.55
CA GLU A 162 37.34 -3.46 -11.38
C GLU A 162 35.92 -2.90 -11.66
N VAL A 163 34.94 -3.49 -10.98
CA VAL A 163 33.53 -3.09 -11.06
C VAL A 163 32.84 -3.21 -9.71
N ALA A 164 31.98 -2.26 -9.40
CA ALA A 164 31.08 -2.39 -8.26
C ALA A 164 29.64 -2.62 -8.76
N ILE A 165 28.94 -3.56 -8.12
CA ILE A 165 27.59 -3.99 -8.52
C ILE A 165 26.61 -3.99 -7.35
N PHE A 166 25.32 -4.14 -7.63
CA PHE A 166 24.33 -4.31 -6.59
C PHE A 166 24.48 -5.66 -5.89
N LYS A 167 24.37 -5.64 -4.55
CA LYS A 167 24.44 -6.86 -3.74
C LYS A 167 23.31 -7.83 -4.07
N SER A 168 22.11 -7.36 -4.38
CA SER A 168 20.96 -8.19 -4.75
C SER A 168 21.23 -9.05 -6.00
N PHE A 169 21.90 -8.48 -7.00
CA PHE A 169 22.32 -9.21 -8.19
C PHE A 169 23.38 -10.26 -7.86
N ALA A 170 24.38 -9.90 -7.04
CA ALA A 170 25.42 -10.84 -6.63
C ALA A 170 24.83 -12.02 -5.85
N ASP A 171 23.96 -11.77 -4.88
CA ASP A 171 23.29 -12.81 -4.09
C ASP A 171 22.43 -13.73 -4.96
N ALA A 172 21.68 -13.17 -5.94
CA ALA A 172 20.84 -13.95 -6.86
C ALA A 172 21.63 -14.86 -7.82
N ASN A 173 22.88 -14.47 -8.15
CA ASN A 173 23.75 -15.21 -9.06
C ASN A 173 24.89 -15.98 -8.35
N GLY A 174 24.93 -15.94 -7.00
CA GLY A 174 25.93 -16.64 -6.21
C GLY A 174 27.34 -16.04 -6.34
N LEU A 175 27.46 -14.74 -6.64
CA LEU A 175 28.71 -14.01 -6.83
C LEU A 175 29.23 -13.44 -5.50
N GLN A 176 30.56 -13.39 -5.36
CA GLN A 176 31.25 -12.84 -4.19
C GLN A 176 32.27 -11.76 -4.61
N LEU A 177 32.74 -11.00 -3.64
CA LEU A 177 33.87 -10.06 -3.87
C LEU A 177 35.08 -10.83 -4.38
N GLY A 178 35.71 -10.31 -5.44
CA GLY A 178 36.85 -10.94 -6.13
C GLY A 178 36.47 -11.85 -7.29
N ASP A 179 35.20 -12.23 -7.43
CA ASP A 179 34.71 -12.95 -8.61
C ASP A 179 34.74 -12.02 -9.84
N SER A 180 34.70 -12.63 -11.03
CA SER A 180 34.70 -11.88 -12.28
C SER A 180 33.37 -11.98 -13.01
N ILE A 181 32.94 -10.86 -13.59
CA ILE A 181 31.82 -10.78 -14.52
C ILE A 181 32.29 -10.32 -15.90
N VAL A 182 31.53 -10.65 -16.93
CA VAL A 182 31.85 -10.25 -18.30
C VAL A 182 30.92 -9.10 -18.72
N LEU A 183 31.52 -7.98 -19.12
CA LEU A 183 30.84 -6.81 -19.67
C LEU A 183 31.42 -6.55 -21.08
N ASN A 184 30.59 -6.59 -22.11
CA ASN A 184 31.02 -6.36 -23.50
C ASN A 184 32.30 -7.14 -23.90
N ASN A 185 32.32 -8.46 -23.60
CA ASN A 185 33.46 -9.35 -23.85
C ASN A 185 34.76 -9.04 -23.06
N GLN A 186 34.72 -8.11 -22.08
CA GLN A 186 35.80 -7.84 -21.16
C GLN A 186 35.49 -8.38 -19.78
N SER A 187 36.53 -8.92 -19.10
CA SER A 187 36.38 -9.45 -17.73
C SER A 187 36.66 -8.35 -16.70
N PHE A 188 35.74 -8.18 -15.75
CA PHE A 188 35.85 -7.24 -14.63
C PHE A 188 35.78 -7.98 -13.31
N ILE A 189 36.62 -7.59 -12.36
CA ILE A 189 36.66 -8.14 -10.99
C ILE A 189 35.67 -7.34 -10.11
N ILE A 190 34.81 -8.02 -9.39
CA ILE A 190 33.86 -7.38 -8.43
C ILE A 190 34.68 -6.87 -7.24
N SER A 191 34.86 -5.55 -7.14
CA SER A 191 35.61 -4.89 -6.06
C SER A 191 34.73 -4.42 -4.91
N ALA A 192 33.44 -4.14 -5.17
CA ALA A 192 32.50 -3.69 -4.14
C ALA A 192 31.06 -4.11 -4.44
N PHE A 193 30.27 -4.20 -3.37
CA PHE A 193 28.82 -4.13 -3.43
C PHE A 193 28.37 -2.73 -3.03
N VAL A 194 27.46 -2.14 -3.82
CA VAL A 194 27.08 -0.73 -3.69
C VAL A 194 25.58 -0.51 -3.64
N ALA A 195 25.18 0.64 -3.12
CA ALA A 195 23.87 1.23 -3.23
C ALA A 195 24.00 2.64 -3.81
N ILE A 196 23.01 3.08 -4.62
CA ILE A 196 23.04 4.36 -5.32
C ILE A 196 21.70 5.05 -5.07
N PRO A 197 21.68 6.30 -4.60
CA PRO A 197 20.48 6.92 -4.07
C PRO A 197 19.42 7.29 -5.12
N ASP A 198 19.77 7.39 -6.40
CA ASP A 198 18.84 7.55 -7.53
C ASP A 198 18.27 6.21 -8.03
N TYR A 199 18.69 5.08 -7.44
CA TYR A 199 18.22 3.72 -7.73
C TYR A 199 17.82 2.95 -6.46
N ILE A 200 17.14 3.60 -5.52
CA ILE A 200 16.60 2.93 -4.33
C ILE A 200 15.66 1.80 -4.75
N TYR A 201 14.75 2.06 -5.67
CA TYR A 201 14.00 1.04 -6.40
C TYR A 201 14.64 0.90 -7.80
N PRO A 202 15.40 -0.18 -8.06
CA PRO A 202 16.39 -0.21 -9.12
C PRO A 202 15.85 -0.58 -10.50
N ILE A 203 14.76 0.04 -10.94
CA ILE A 203 14.23 -0.13 -12.30
C ILE A 203 15.12 0.59 -13.32
N PHE A 204 15.41 -0.08 -14.43
CA PHE A 204 16.21 0.50 -15.50
C PHE A 204 15.40 1.41 -16.42
N ASN A 205 14.20 1.01 -16.74
CA ASN A 205 13.29 1.75 -17.61
C ASN A 205 12.01 2.06 -16.85
N TYR A 206 11.49 3.28 -16.98
CA TYR A 206 10.24 3.71 -16.36
C TYR A 206 9.02 2.95 -16.93
N ASP A 207 9.17 2.39 -18.12
CA ASP A 207 8.13 1.58 -18.78
C ASP A 207 8.06 0.14 -18.19
N SER A 208 9.10 -0.31 -17.46
CA SER A 208 9.13 -1.58 -16.76
C SER A 208 9.17 -1.34 -15.25
N PRO A 209 8.07 -1.50 -14.53
CA PRO A 209 8.01 -1.18 -13.11
C PRO A 209 8.72 -2.21 -12.21
N LEU A 210 9.44 -3.17 -12.78
CA LEU A 210 9.99 -4.31 -12.07
C LEU A 210 11.49 -4.46 -12.30
N TYR A 211 12.17 -4.83 -11.23
CA TYR A 211 13.60 -5.10 -11.19
C TYR A 211 13.87 -6.61 -11.10
N GLU A 212 14.67 -7.13 -12.02
CA GLU A 212 15.08 -8.53 -12.07
C GLU A 212 16.48 -8.71 -11.48
N SER A 213 16.59 -8.92 -10.18
CA SER A 213 17.90 -9.06 -9.50
C SER A 213 18.78 -10.21 -10.02
N ASN A 214 18.21 -11.22 -10.67
CA ASN A 214 18.96 -12.31 -11.30
C ASN A 214 19.52 -11.97 -12.68
N ARG A 215 19.08 -10.84 -13.28
CA ARG A 215 19.40 -10.43 -14.65
C ARG A 215 20.00 -9.03 -14.73
N GLU A 216 19.48 -8.10 -13.93
CA GLU A 216 19.76 -6.67 -14.04
C GLU A 216 20.65 -6.19 -12.90
N THR A 217 21.66 -5.36 -13.20
CA THR A 217 22.43 -4.63 -12.19
C THR A 217 23.07 -3.37 -12.75
N ILE A 218 23.29 -2.39 -11.88
CA ILE A 218 24.20 -1.30 -12.21
C ILE A 218 25.63 -1.79 -12.03
N ALA A 219 26.49 -1.40 -12.95
CA ALA A 219 27.92 -1.64 -12.93
C ALA A 219 28.64 -0.29 -12.84
N VAL A 220 29.12 0.06 -11.65
CA VAL A 220 29.92 1.25 -11.43
C VAL A 220 31.37 0.96 -11.79
N VAL A 221 31.97 1.75 -12.66
CA VAL A 221 33.34 1.58 -13.14
C VAL A 221 34.10 2.90 -13.07
N THR A 222 35.45 2.83 -13.23
CA THR A 222 36.27 4.05 -13.36
C THR A 222 35.95 4.81 -14.62
N GLU A 223 36.27 6.12 -14.67
CA GLU A 223 36.11 6.95 -15.86
C GLU A 223 36.82 6.34 -17.07
N THR A 224 38.06 5.86 -16.90
CA THR A 224 38.86 5.26 -17.97
C THR A 224 38.22 3.97 -18.49
N ALA A 225 37.67 3.13 -17.62
CA ALA A 225 36.97 1.92 -18.02
C ALA A 225 35.66 2.26 -18.74
N TYR A 226 34.91 3.27 -18.27
CA TYR A 226 33.68 3.74 -18.89
C TYR A 226 33.86 4.16 -20.36
N GLN A 227 34.99 4.79 -20.68
CA GLN A 227 35.32 5.23 -22.04
C GLN A 227 35.63 4.07 -23.01
N THR A 228 35.86 2.85 -22.52
CA THR A 228 36.08 1.66 -23.38
C THR A 228 34.79 1.08 -23.97
N PHE A 229 33.62 1.43 -23.41
CA PHE A 229 32.32 0.97 -23.92
C PHE A 229 31.89 1.80 -25.13
N ASN A 230 31.39 1.13 -26.18
CA ASN A 230 30.96 1.75 -27.44
C ASN A 230 29.43 1.85 -27.58
N GLU A 231 28.68 1.35 -26.62
CA GLU A 231 27.21 1.41 -26.58
C GLU A 231 26.73 2.87 -26.53
N LYS A 232 25.49 3.10 -26.94
CA LYS A 232 24.91 4.44 -26.93
C LYS A 232 24.97 5.02 -25.51
N GLN A 233 25.55 6.20 -25.40
CA GLN A 233 25.59 6.95 -24.16
C GLN A 233 24.28 7.70 -23.96
N TRP A 234 23.68 7.53 -22.79
CA TRP A 234 22.58 8.31 -22.31
C TRP A 234 23.08 9.36 -21.33
N VAL A 235 22.47 10.53 -21.37
CA VAL A 235 22.90 11.66 -20.55
C VAL A 235 21.66 12.27 -19.90
N LEU A 236 21.70 12.36 -18.58
CA LEU A 236 20.82 13.19 -17.78
C LEU A 236 21.67 13.94 -16.74
N TYR A 237 21.12 15.00 -16.19
CA TYR A 237 21.80 15.79 -15.18
C TYR A 237 21.02 15.72 -13.89
N SER A 238 21.60 15.12 -12.87
CA SER A 238 21.04 15.06 -11.52
C SER A 238 21.37 16.34 -10.76
N GLY A 239 20.43 16.86 -10.00
CA GLY A 239 20.63 18.10 -9.27
C GLY A 239 19.96 18.14 -7.91
N TYR A 240 20.48 18.98 -7.05
CA TYR A 240 19.83 19.34 -5.79
C TYR A 240 19.86 20.86 -5.59
N PHE A 241 18.89 21.38 -4.84
CA PHE A 241 18.82 22.78 -4.48
C PHE A 241 19.80 23.10 -3.35
N ASN A 242 20.53 24.22 -3.47
CA ASN A 242 21.45 24.69 -2.42
C ASN A 242 20.72 25.33 -1.23
N HIS A 243 19.40 25.50 -1.31
CA HIS A 243 18.52 26.07 -0.30
C HIS A 243 17.29 25.18 -0.08
N GLU A 244 16.59 25.35 1.04
CA GLU A 244 15.33 24.64 1.28
C GLU A 244 14.23 25.15 0.36
N VAL A 245 13.53 24.24 -0.30
CA VAL A 245 12.42 24.50 -1.23
C VAL A 245 11.12 24.04 -0.58
N GLU A 246 10.12 24.91 -0.45
CA GLU A 246 8.82 24.56 0.15
C GLU A 246 7.95 23.70 -0.79
N ASP A 247 7.99 23.97 -2.09
CA ASP A 247 7.25 23.23 -3.12
C ASP A 247 8.21 22.79 -4.23
N LEU A 248 8.69 21.55 -4.09
CA LEU A 248 9.66 20.96 -4.99
C LEU A 248 9.10 20.77 -6.40
N GLU A 249 7.85 20.33 -6.52
CA GLU A 249 7.21 20.10 -7.82
C GLU A 249 7.03 21.41 -8.62
N ALA A 250 6.56 22.47 -7.95
CA ALA A 250 6.41 23.77 -8.58
C ALA A 250 7.76 24.34 -9.05
N MET A 251 8.83 24.15 -8.27
CA MET A 251 10.16 24.61 -8.65
C MET A 251 10.74 23.81 -9.81
N VAL A 252 10.61 22.49 -9.80
CA VAL A 252 11.07 21.62 -10.89
C VAL A 252 10.25 21.86 -12.17
N SER A 253 8.96 22.18 -12.05
CA SER A 253 8.15 22.61 -13.20
C SER A 253 8.66 23.90 -13.84
N GLN A 254 9.15 24.86 -13.04
CA GLN A 254 9.79 26.08 -13.57
C GLN A 254 11.11 25.76 -14.29
N ILE A 255 11.90 24.80 -13.78
CA ILE A 255 13.12 24.31 -14.44
C ILE A 255 12.75 23.62 -15.76
N SER A 256 11.70 22.80 -15.77
CA SER A 256 11.21 22.12 -16.98
C SER A 256 10.77 23.10 -18.07
N GLY A 257 10.23 24.25 -17.69
CA GLY A 257 9.85 25.35 -18.61
C GLY A 257 11.01 26.28 -18.99
N ALA A 258 12.23 26.03 -18.54
CA ALA A 258 13.37 26.87 -18.87
C ALA A 258 13.93 26.57 -20.26
N ASP A 259 14.49 27.60 -20.90
CA ASP A 259 15.14 27.45 -22.20
C ASP A 259 16.27 26.41 -22.15
N GLY A 260 16.33 25.54 -23.14
CA GLY A 260 17.34 24.49 -23.24
C GLY A 260 17.03 23.22 -22.42
N VAL A 261 15.93 23.17 -21.66
CA VAL A 261 15.46 21.98 -20.96
C VAL A 261 14.41 21.25 -21.80
N SER A 262 14.60 19.96 -22.00
CA SER A 262 13.63 19.09 -22.69
C SER A 262 12.64 18.48 -21.70
N TYR A 263 13.12 18.12 -20.51
CA TYR A 263 12.33 17.48 -19.47
C TYR A 263 13.02 17.61 -18.11
N ALA A 264 12.26 17.79 -17.06
CA ALA A 264 12.73 17.72 -15.68
C ALA A 264 11.74 16.90 -14.83
N MET A 265 12.27 16.12 -13.89
CA MET A 265 11.47 15.28 -12.98
C MET A 265 11.97 15.42 -11.55
N SER A 266 11.07 15.70 -10.62
CA SER A 266 11.40 15.76 -9.19
C SER A 266 11.57 14.35 -8.60
N LYS A 267 12.32 14.23 -7.49
CA LYS A 267 12.45 12.96 -6.74
C LYS A 267 11.11 12.44 -6.23
N ASP A 268 10.13 13.33 -5.96
CA ASP A 268 8.84 12.97 -5.38
C ASP A 268 7.95 12.20 -6.37
N ILE A 269 8.11 12.45 -7.68
CA ILE A 269 7.42 11.69 -8.74
C ILE A 269 8.33 10.66 -9.43
N ASN A 270 9.64 10.69 -9.17
CA ASN A 270 10.58 9.71 -9.70
C ASN A 270 10.38 8.35 -9.01
N VAL A 271 9.76 7.38 -9.69
CA VAL A 271 9.43 6.05 -9.16
C VAL A 271 10.66 5.33 -8.56
N ARG A 272 11.87 5.57 -9.09
CA ARG A 272 13.12 4.99 -8.54
C ARG A 272 13.39 5.43 -7.10
N ILE A 273 12.94 6.62 -6.73
CA ILE A 273 13.17 7.24 -5.41
C ILE A 273 11.90 7.18 -4.56
N SER A 274 10.74 7.62 -5.11
CA SER A 274 9.50 7.85 -4.36
C SER A 274 8.77 6.58 -3.94
N THR A 275 9.00 5.43 -4.58
CA THR A 275 8.27 4.19 -4.29
C THR A 275 8.41 3.75 -2.82
N VAL A 276 9.59 3.93 -2.22
CA VAL A 276 9.80 3.57 -0.82
C VAL A 276 8.98 4.46 0.12
N ASP A 277 8.92 5.76 -0.13
CA ASP A 277 8.16 6.71 0.68
C ASP A 277 6.66 6.45 0.57
N THR A 278 6.18 6.15 -0.61
CA THR A 278 4.79 5.76 -0.85
C THR A 278 4.40 4.48 -0.09
N HIS A 279 5.29 3.47 -0.07
CA HIS A 279 5.06 2.28 0.74
C HIS A 279 5.07 2.59 2.24
N LEU A 280 5.95 3.48 2.72
CA LEU A 280 5.97 3.91 4.12
C LEU A 280 4.68 4.65 4.50
N ASN A 281 4.21 5.57 3.65
CA ASN A 281 2.97 6.32 3.85
C ASN A 281 1.75 5.41 3.88
N SER A 282 1.66 4.45 2.96
CA SER A 282 0.59 3.45 2.94
C SER A 282 0.57 2.60 4.21
N ASN A 283 1.73 2.14 4.68
CA ASN A 283 1.84 1.40 5.94
C ASN A 283 1.51 2.27 7.16
N GLN A 284 1.83 3.57 7.13
CA GLN A 284 1.44 4.55 8.16
C GLN A 284 -0.09 4.66 8.27
N LEU A 285 -0.78 4.78 7.14
CA LEU A 285 -2.24 4.84 7.07
C LEU A 285 -2.87 3.56 7.62
N LEU A 286 -2.36 2.40 7.23
CA LEU A 286 -2.81 1.09 7.74
C LEU A 286 -2.57 0.98 9.25
N SER A 287 -1.39 1.36 9.74
CA SER A 287 -1.03 1.33 11.16
C SER A 287 -2.02 2.15 12.01
N THR A 288 -2.28 3.38 11.61
CA THR A 288 -3.17 4.29 12.36
C THR A 288 -4.62 3.83 12.30
N THR A 289 -5.11 3.41 11.15
CA THR A 289 -6.49 2.95 10.94
C THR A 289 -6.80 1.69 11.75
N PHE A 290 -5.97 0.65 11.61
CA PHE A 290 -6.21 -0.61 12.33
C PHE A 290 -6.02 -0.50 13.83
N THR A 291 -5.01 0.25 14.29
CA THR A 291 -4.83 0.51 15.71
C THR A 291 -6.03 1.28 16.29
N GLY A 292 -6.52 2.29 15.57
CA GLY A 292 -7.70 3.05 15.97
C GLY A 292 -8.95 2.17 16.09
N LEU A 293 -9.21 1.31 15.10
CA LEU A 293 -10.34 0.36 15.13
C LEU A 293 -10.25 -0.62 16.31
N LEU A 294 -9.06 -1.17 16.58
CA LEU A 294 -8.86 -2.11 17.71
C LEU A 294 -9.01 -1.43 19.06
N LEU A 295 -8.53 -0.22 19.22
CA LEU A 295 -8.73 0.56 20.45
C LEU A 295 -10.20 0.94 20.63
N PHE A 296 -10.90 1.33 19.58
CA PHE A 296 -12.35 1.56 19.63
C PHE A 296 -13.12 0.31 20.07
N MET A 297 -12.75 -0.85 19.53
CA MET A 297 -13.29 -2.14 19.94
C MET A 297 -12.98 -2.44 21.41
N SER A 298 -11.76 -2.16 21.86
CA SER A 298 -11.35 -2.30 23.26
C SER A 298 -12.21 -1.43 24.19
N ILE A 299 -12.53 -0.20 23.80
CA ILE A 299 -13.43 0.69 24.55
C ILE A 299 -14.82 0.06 24.72
N ILE A 300 -15.41 -0.46 23.63
CA ILE A 300 -16.73 -1.11 23.67
C ILE A 300 -16.71 -2.28 24.67
N VAL A 301 -15.70 -3.14 24.58
CA VAL A 301 -15.56 -4.31 25.47
C VAL A 301 -15.41 -3.90 26.93
N VAL A 302 -14.57 -2.89 27.18
CA VAL A 302 -14.36 -2.36 28.53
C VAL A 302 -15.65 -1.76 29.10
N ILE A 303 -16.41 -1.01 28.32
CA ILE A 303 -17.72 -0.48 28.72
C ILE A 303 -18.67 -1.62 29.15
N LEU A 304 -18.73 -2.71 28.37
CA LEU A 304 -19.56 -3.86 28.69
C LEU A 304 -19.10 -4.56 29.98
N ILE A 305 -17.81 -4.79 30.12
CA ILE A 305 -17.23 -5.43 31.31
C ILE A 305 -17.48 -4.58 32.54
N MET A 306 -17.23 -3.26 32.48
CA MET A 306 -17.44 -2.37 33.63
C MET A 306 -18.92 -2.25 33.99
N LYS A 307 -19.82 -2.12 33.02
CA LYS A 307 -21.26 -2.11 33.27
C LYS A 307 -21.73 -3.38 33.98
N LYS A 308 -21.25 -4.54 33.52
CA LYS A 308 -21.57 -5.83 34.17
C LYS A 308 -21.05 -5.91 35.58
N ARG A 309 -19.81 -5.48 35.82
CA ARG A 309 -19.18 -5.50 37.12
C ARG A 309 -19.90 -4.61 38.11
N VAL A 310 -20.20 -3.38 37.73
CA VAL A 310 -20.98 -2.44 38.56
C VAL A 310 -22.37 -3.01 38.91
N ASN A 311 -23.05 -3.64 37.94
CA ASN A 311 -24.35 -4.26 38.20
C ASN A 311 -24.26 -5.48 39.12
N ALA A 312 -23.22 -6.28 39.01
CA ALA A 312 -23.01 -7.46 39.90
C ALA A 312 -22.68 -7.06 41.34
N GLU A 313 -21.94 -5.97 41.52
CA GLU A 313 -21.48 -5.49 42.84
C GLU A 313 -22.31 -4.28 43.35
N ARG A 314 -23.49 -4.01 42.72
CA ARG A 314 -24.30 -2.79 42.95
C ARG A 314 -24.67 -2.58 44.43
N VAL A 315 -25.01 -3.65 45.17
CA VAL A 315 -25.34 -3.57 46.60
C VAL A 315 -24.12 -3.16 47.41
N GLN A 316 -22.94 -3.77 47.12
CA GLN A 316 -21.68 -3.41 47.81
C GLN A 316 -21.30 -1.94 47.50
N ILE A 317 -21.45 -1.51 46.27
CA ILE A 317 -21.24 -0.12 45.86
C ILE A 317 -22.21 0.83 46.58
N GLY A 318 -23.49 0.43 46.70
CA GLY A 318 -24.51 1.17 47.45
C GLY A 318 -24.12 1.35 48.93
N VAL A 319 -23.64 0.29 49.60
CA VAL A 319 -23.15 0.33 50.97
C VAL A 319 -21.92 1.24 51.11
N LEU A 320 -20.92 1.13 50.20
CA LEU A 320 -19.76 2.01 50.23
C LEU A 320 -20.15 3.48 50.11
N LYS A 321 -21.09 3.79 49.21
CA LYS A 321 -21.63 5.17 49.06
C LYS A 321 -22.39 5.64 50.31
N ALA A 322 -23.15 4.74 50.94
CA ALA A 322 -23.86 5.04 52.23
C ALA A 322 -22.86 5.30 53.36
N MET A 323 -21.68 4.69 53.34
CA MET A 323 -20.58 4.93 54.28
C MET A 323 -19.78 6.21 53.96
N GLY A 324 -20.16 6.99 52.93
CA GLY A 324 -19.54 8.28 52.60
C GLY A 324 -18.44 8.22 51.56
N TYR A 325 -18.15 7.07 50.94
CA TYR A 325 -17.19 7.01 49.81
C TYR A 325 -17.72 7.75 48.60
N SER A 326 -16.91 8.66 48.05
CA SER A 326 -17.26 9.40 46.86
C SER A 326 -17.25 8.50 45.61
N ARG A 327 -18.05 8.87 44.58
CA ARG A 327 -18.06 8.16 43.31
C ARG A 327 -16.68 8.12 42.65
N PHE A 328 -15.85 9.13 42.87
CA PHE A 328 -14.47 9.21 42.37
C PHE A 328 -13.56 8.17 42.99
N GLN A 329 -13.61 8.03 44.31
CA GLN A 329 -12.83 7.02 45.07
C GLN A 329 -13.20 5.58 44.67
N ILE A 330 -14.49 5.33 44.47
CA ILE A 330 -14.97 4.04 43.99
C ILE A 330 -14.52 3.80 42.54
N ALA A 331 -14.67 4.80 41.63
CA ALA A 331 -14.26 4.68 40.24
C ALA A 331 -12.77 4.38 40.10
N ILE A 332 -11.88 5.10 40.80
CA ILE A 332 -10.44 4.84 40.78
C ILE A 332 -10.12 3.39 41.11
N ASN A 333 -10.81 2.83 42.13
CA ASN A 333 -10.58 1.47 42.51
C ASN A 333 -10.99 0.45 41.44
N TYR A 334 -12.12 0.70 40.77
CA TYR A 334 -12.62 -0.20 39.73
C TYR A 334 -11.83 -0.09 38.42
N VAL A 335 -11.24 1.08 38.13
CA VAL A 335 -10.37 1.32 36.95
C VAL A 335 -9.08 0.52 37.00
N THR A 336 -8.59 0.15 38.21
CA THR A 336 -7.35 -0.65 38.31
C THR A 336 -7.42 -1.98 37.55
N TYR A 337 -8.60 -2.59 37.41
CA TYR A 337 -8.77 -3.85 36.70
C TYR A 337 -8.48 -3.72 35.19
N PRO A 338 -9.13 -2.81 34.40
CA PRO A 338 -8.80 -2.59 33.00
C PRO A 338 -7.42 -1.97 32.82
N LEU A 339 -6.92 -1.16 33.76
CA LEU A 339 -5.58 -0.61 33.74
C LEU A 339 -4.52 -1.74 33.73
N PHE A 340 -4.60 -2.68 34.65
CA PHE A 340 -3.67 -3.84 34.71
C PHE A 340 -3.77 -4.69 33.43
N ALA A 341 -4.98 -4.91 32.91
CA ALA A 341 -5.15 -5.63 31.67
C ALA A 341 -4.50 -4.90 30.48
N ALA A 342 -4.70 -3.57 30.40
CA ALA A 342 -4.10 -2.74 29.37
C ALA A 342 -2.56 -2.69 29.48
N MET A 343 -2.02 -2.58 30.68
CA MET A 343 -0.57 -2.64 30.90
C MET A 343 0.02 -3.97 30.40
N ILE A 344 -0.52 -5.10 30.86
CA ILE A 344 -0.03 -6.42 30.42
C ILE A 344 -0.16 -6.56 28.90
N GLY A 345 -1.31 -6.21 28.35
CA GLY A 345 -1.56 -6.30 26.91
C GLY A 345 -0.61 -5.43 26.09
N SER A 346 -0.42 -4.17 26.50
CA SER A 346 0.50 -3.26 25.80
C SER A 346 1.94 -3.74 25.82
N PHE A 347 2.43 -4.23 26.98
CA PHE A 347 3.79 -4.77 27.06
C PHE A 347 3.97 -6.01 26.17
N ILE A 348 3.05 -6.96 26.20
CA ILE A 348 3.13 -8.15 25.34
C ILE A 348 3.11 -7.74 23.87
N GLY A 349 2.15 -6.89 23.48
CA GLY A 349 2.02 -6.40 22.10
C GLY A 349 3.26 -5.64 21.63
N PHE A 350 3.84 -4.82 22.49
CA PHE A 350 5.05 -4.06 22.21
C PHE A 350 6.25 -4.96 21.87
N PHE A 351 6.56 -5.93 22.71
CA PHE A 351 7.72 -6.80 22.49
C PHE A 351 7.52 -7.75 21.29
N VAL A 352 6.32 -8.30 21.13
CA VAL A 352 6.00 -9.12 19.95
C VAL A 352 6.06 -8.23 18.68
N GLY A 353 5.57 -7.00 18.77
CA GLY A 353 5.60 -6.02 17.69
C GLY A 353 7.01 -5.69 17.23
N ILE A 354 7.97 -5.49 18.14
CA ILE A 354 9.39 -5.27 17.79
C ILE A 354 9.94 -6.45 16.99
N GLY A 355 9.66 -7.68 17.40
CA GLY A 355 10.13 -8.87 16.67
C GLY A 355 9.62 -8.88 15.22
N VAL A 356 8.34 -8.57 15.01
CA VAL A 356 7.76 -8.50 13.65
C VAL A 356 8.24 -7.27 12.88
N ALA A 357 8.39 -6.12 13.54
CA ALA A 357 8.97 -4.92 12.92
C ALA A 357 10.36 -5.20 12.33
N THR A 358 11.20 -5.95 13.04
CA THR A 358 12.53 -6.35 12.54
C THR A 358 12.43 -7.21 11.28
N ILE A 359 11.49 -8.18 11.25
CA ILE A 359 11.26 -9.02 10.07
C ILE A 359 10.79 -8.16 8.88
N MET A 360 9.84 -7.26 9.12
CA MET A 360 9.32 -6.35 8.07
C MET A 360 10.43 -5.41 7.55
N THR A 361 11.27 -4.87 8.44
CA THR A 361 12.41 -4.03 8.06
C THR A 361 13.38 -4.79 7.14
N ASN A 362 13.66 -6.07 7.43
CA ASN A 362 14.49 -6.90 6.56
C ASN A 362 13.87 -7.13 5.17
N THR A 363 12.54 -7.20 5.09
CA THR A 363 11.84 -7.34 3.80
C THR A 363 12.05 -6.11 2.92
N TYR A 364 12.13 -4.90 3.49
CA TYR A 364 12.48 -3.71 2.72
C TYR A 364 13.89 -3.82 2.09
N MET A 365 14.88 -4.33 2.82
CA MET A 365 16.23 -4.52 2.28
C MET A 365 16.31 -5.52 1.13
N THR A 366 15.34 -6.41 1.02
CA THR A 366 15.27 -7.37 -0.10
C THR A 366 14.72 -6.72 -1.38
N ASN A 367 13.84 -5.73 -1.23
CA ASN A 367 13.12 -5.10 -2.34
C ASN A 367 13.76 -3.80 -2.83
N TYR A 368 14.55 -3.15 -1.97
CA TYR A 368 15.18 -1.87 -2.25
C TYR A 368 16.69 -1.97 -2.11
N ILE A 369 17.40 -1.23 -2.95
CA ILE A 369 18.86 -1.13 -2.88
C ILE A 369 19.22 -0.03 -1.87
N VAL A 370 19.31 -0.43 -0.62
CA VAL A 370 19.60 0.47 0.51
C VAL A 370 20.68 -0.13 1.42
N PRO A 371 21.38 0.68 2.22
CA PRO A 371 22.30 0.17 3.24
C PRO A 371 21.59 -0.75 4.22
N THR A 372 22.36 -1.54 4.97
CA THR A 372 21.83 -2.43 6.01
C THR A 372 21.01 -1.64 7.04
N ILE A 373 19.71 -1.88 7.08
CA ILE A 373 18.80 -1.25 8.02
C ILE A 373 18.71 -2.12 9.28
N GLN A 374 18.95 -1.51 10.43
CA GLN A 374 18.72 -2.15 11.73
C GLN A 374 17.43 -1.60 12.36
N PHE A 375 16.86 -2.36 13.28
CA PHE A 375 15.72 -1.84 14.03
C PHE A 375 16.12 -0.59 14.84
N TYR A 376 15.45 0.54 14.54
CA TYR A 376 15.67 1.80 15.22
C TYR A 376 14.57 2.09 16.24
N PHE A 377 14.98 2.21 17.50
CA PHE A 377 14.07 2.45 18.60
C PHE A 377 13.77 3.94 18.75
N THR A 378 12.50 4.32 18.60
CA THR A 378 12.04 5.70 18.80
C THR A 378 11.15 5.84 20.03
N SER A 379 11.15 7.00 20.66
CA SER A 379 10.24 7.31 21.77
C SER A 379 8.76 7.23 21.35
N HIS A 380 8.46 7.53 20.09
CA HIS A 380 7.10 7.43 19.53
C HIS A 380 6.55 6.00 19.59
N LEU A 381 7.39 4.97 19.47
CA LEU A 381 6.97 3.57 19.60
C LEU A 381 6.47 3.27 21.02
N VAL A 382 7.14 3.80 22.03
CA VAL A 382 6.70 3.64 23.44
C VAL A 382 5.41 4.42 23.69
N LEU A 383 5.34 5.64 23.20
CA LEU A 383 4.16 6.48 23.35
C LEU A 383 2.93 5.85 22.69
N GLY A 384 3.03 5.43 21.45
CA GLY A 384 1.91 4.85 20.70
C GLY A 384 1.62 3.40 21.03
N GLY A 385 2.66 2.58 21.25
CA GLY A 385 2.50 1.15 21.53
C GLY A 385 2.19 0.80 22.98
N ILE A 386 2.64 1.59 23.96
CA ILE A 386 2.41 1.31 25.38
C ILE A 386 1.51 2.38 26.00
N ILE A 387 1.90 3.64 25.96
CA ILE A 387 1.26 4.68 26.76
C ILE A 387 -0.14 5.01 26.23
N TYR A 388 -0.29 5.18 24.92
CA TYR A 388 -1.56 5.54 24.31
C TYR A 388 -2.67 4.49 24.53
N PRO A 389 -2.46 3.18 24.29
CA PRO A 389 -3.47 2.16 24.58
C PRO A 389 -3.86 2.12 26.09
N ILE A 390 -2.89 2.27 26.99
CA ILE A 390 -3.16 2.32 28.45
C ILE A 390 -4.04 3.51 28.79
N ILE A 391 -3.71 4.71 28.27
CA ILE A 391 -4.49 5.94 28.53
C ILE A 391 -5.90 5.78 27.98
N VAL A 392 -6.06 5.34 26.74
CA VAL A 392 -7.37 5.21 26.09
C VAL A 392 -8.28 4.27 26.87
N VAL A 393 -7.81 3.08 27.21
CA VAL A 393 -8.59 2.08 27.95
C VAL A 393 -8.90 2.56 29.37
N THR A 394 -7.94 3.21 30.03
CA THR A 394 -8.10 3.70 31.41
C THR A 394 -9.09 4.86 31.47
N VAL A 395 -8.96 5.83 30.59
CA VAL A 395 -9.85 7.00 30.51
C VAL A 395 -11.27 6.57 30.14
N ALA A 396 -11.42 5.70 29.14
CA ALA A 396 -12.73 5.16 28.77
C ALA A 396 -13.39 4.42 29.94
N SER A 397 -12.60 3.61 30.68
CA SER A 397 -13.08 2.91 31.87
C SER A 397 -13.52 3.88 32.95
N PHE A 398 -12.75 4.92 33.17
CA PHE A 398 -13.06 5.92 34.20
C PHE A 398 -14.33 6.71 33.84
N ILE A 399 -14.47 7.15 32.61
CA ILE A 399 -15.65 7.88 32.14
C ILE A 399 -16.93 7.04 32.34
N ILE A 400 -16.92 5.80 31.88
CA ILE A 400 -18.09 4.93 32.01
C ILE A 400 -18.43 4.65 33.47
N LEU A 401 -17.43 4.46 34.32
CA LEU A 401 -17.65 4.25 35.75
C LEU A 401 -18.26 5.51 36.40
N MET A 402 -17.78 6.70 36.06
CA MET A 402 -18.35 7.95 36.57
C MET A 402 -19.83 8.14 36.17
N VAL A 403 -20.21 7.64 34.98
CA VAL A 403 -21.61 7.63 34.52
C VAL A 403 -22.42 6.57 35.29
N LEU A 404 -21.91 5.33 35.41
CA LEU A 404 -22.63 4.24 36.06
C LEU A 404 -22.80 4.43 37.58
N LEU A 405 -21.83 5.10 38.22
CA LEU A 405 -21.85 5.39 39.64
C LEU A 405 -22.65 6.66 40.00
N ARG A 406 -23.41 7.23 39.07
CA ARG A 406 -24.23 8.45 39.30
C ARG A 406 -25.47 8.16 40.18
N ASP A 407 -25.95 6.92 40.16
CA ASP A 407 -27.18 6.53 40.92
C ASP A 407 -26.99 6.67 42.43
N GLU A 408 -28.08 7.04 43.13
CA GLU A 408 -28.12 7.19 44.59
C GLU A 408 -27.92 5.83 45.32
N PRO A 409 -27.37 5.83 46.57
CA PRO A 409 -27.13 4.60 47.34
C PRO A 409 -28.36 3.71 47.48
N LEU A 410 -29.51 4.31 47.80
CA LEU A 410 -30.77 3.61 47.99
C LEU A 410 -31.25 2.92 46.70
N LYS A 411 -31.06 3.58 45.54
CA LYS A 411 -31.42 3.03 44.24
C LYS A 411 -30.49 1.89 43.81
N LEU A 412 -29.23 1.93 44.22
CA LEU A 412 -28.25 0.87 43.98
C LEU A 412 -28.52 -0.36 44.85
N MET A 413 -29.03 -0.19 46.05
CA MET A 413 -29.35 -1.26 47.01
C MET A 413 -30.71 -1.91 46.72
N LYS A 414 -31.64 -1.19 46.05
CA LYS A 414 -32.98 -1.72 45.72
C LYS A 414 -32.90 -2.58 44.46
N GLU A 415 -33.46 -3.76 44.47
CA GLU A 415 -33.60 -4.58 43.27
C GLU A 415 -34.40 -3.83 42.21
N SER A 416 -33.80 -3.61 41.03
CA SER A 416 -34.50 -2.94 39.94
C SER A 416 -35.45 -3.91 39.25
N SER A 417 -36.68 -3.90 39.70
CA SER A 417 -37.76 -4.70 39.10
C SER A 417 -38.31 -4.15 37.77
N HIS A 418 -37.94 -2.93 37.37
CA HIS A 418 -38.49 -2.29 36.19
C HIS A 418 -37.40 -1.92 35.16
N LEU A 419 -37.14 -2.83 34.21
CA LEU A 419 -36.43 -2.49 32.99
C LEU A 419 -37.36 -1.60 32.10
N LYS A 420 -37.03 -0.32 31.97
CA LYS A 420 -37.68 0.57 30.99
C LYS A 420 -37.44 0.05 29.58
N VAL A 421 -38.50 -0.47 28.94
CA VAL A 421 -38.42 -0.93 27.55
C VAL A 421 -38.26 0.27 26.62
N SER A 422 -37.16 0.34 25.88
CA SER A 422 -36.84 1.41 24.90
C SER A 422 -37.92 1.45 23.80
N SER A 423 -38.10 2.62 23.17
CA SER A 423 -39.00 2.79 22.00
C SER A 423 -38.58 1.89 20.82
N LEU A 424 -37.28 1.74 20.57
CA LEU A 424 -36.71 0.82 19.60
C LEU A 424 -37.06 -0.64 19.91
N SER A 425 -36.94 -1.05 21.17
CA SER A 425 -37.32 -2.38 21.63
C SER A 425 -38.80 -2.68 21.37
N ARG A 426 -39.69 -1.67 21.59
CA ARG A 426 -41.12 -1.80 21.30
C ARG A 426 -41.42 -1.92 19.80
N GLY A 427 -40.63 -1.21 18.95
CA GLY A 427 -40.72 -1.34 17.49
C GLY A 427 -40.33 -2.73 17.00
N LEU A 428 -39.18 -3.25 17.46
CA LEU A 428 -38.71 -4.59 17.10
C LEU A 428 -39.62 -5.72 17.63
N MET A 429 -40.25 -5.55 18.81
CA MET A 429 -41.23 -6.49 19.30
C MET A 429 -42.48 -6.55 18.43
N LYS A 430 -42.85 -5.48 17.72
CA LYS A 430 -43.97 -5.49 16.75
C LYS A 430 -43.65 -6.35 15.53
N LEU A 431 -42.39 -6.36 15.07
CA LEU A 431 -41.94 -7.16 13.91
C LEU A 431 -42.00 -8.67 14.15
N ILE A 432 -41.89 -9.13 15.40
CA ILE A 432 -41.92 -10.56 15.73
C ILE A 432 -43.33 -11.07 16.05
N LYS A 433 -44.38 -10.20 16.04
CA LYS A 433 -45.78 -10.59 16.32
C LYS A 433 -46.29 -11.74 15.45
N PRO A 434 -46.00 -11.83 14.13
CA PRO A 434 -46.54 -12.89 13.27
C PRO A 434 -45.90 -14.27 13.47
N PHE A 435 -44.77 -14.36 14.23
CA PHE A 435 -44.09 -15.64 14.41
C PHE A 435 -44.71 -16.53 15.50
N LYS A 436 -44.43 -17.86 15.44
CA LYS A 436 -44.86 -18.85 16.44
C LYS A 436 -44.45 -18.44 17.85
N PHE A 437 -45.18 -18.90 18.86
CA PHE A 437 -44.99 -18.51 20.26
C PHE A 437 -43.53 -18.72 20.72
N GLU A 438 -42.90 -19.86 20.42
CA GLU A 438 -41.54 -20.16 20.80
C GLU A 438 -40.54 -19.14 20.25
N THR A 439 -40.66 -18.82 18.96
CA THR A 439 -39.81 -17.82 18.28
C THR A 439 -40.05 -16.42 18.86
N ARG A 440 -41.32 -16.04 19.06
CA ARG A 440 -41.68 -14.76 19.64
C ARG A 440 -41.19 -14.60 21.07
N PHE A 441 -41.30 -15.63 21.89
CA PHE A 441 -40.78 -15.66 23.26
C PHE A 441 -39.26 -15.50 23.27
N LYS A 442 -38.60 -16.29 22.45
CA LYS A 442 -37.14 -16.30 22.26
C LYS A 442 -36.57 -14.91 21.94
N TYR A 443 -37.07 -14.27 20.89
CA TYR A 443 -36.59 -12.94 20.46
C TYR A 443 -37.11 -11.79 21.33
N SER A 444 -38.25 -11.92 22.00
CA SER A 444 -38.73 -10.90 22.93
C SER A 444 -37.77 -10.73 24.13
N LEU A 445 -37.17 -11.81 24.59
CA LEU A 445 -36.11 -11.77 25.63
C LEU A 445 -34.85 -11.00 25.17
N ALA A 446 -34.45 -11.20 23.92
CA ALA A 446 -33.34 -10.48 23.34
C ALA A 446 -33.64 -8.99 23.17
N PHE A 447 -34.79 -8.65 22.54
CA PHE A 447 -35.18 -7.26 22.26
C PHE A 447 -35.50 -6.43 23.51
N ARG A 448 -35.73 -7.08 24.66
CA ARG A 448 -35.91 -6.37 25.93
C ARG A 448 -34.69 -5.58 26.35
N ASN A 449 -33.49 -5.99 25.92
CA ASN A 449 -32.20 -5.36 26.21
C ASN A 449 -31.43 -4.95 24.94
N ILE A 450 -31.98 -4.00 24.19
CA ILE A 450 -31.47 -3.59 22.88
C ILE A 450 -30.02 -3.11 22.92
N GLY A 451 -29.59 -2.47 24.03
CA GLY A 451 -28.20 -2.02 24.18
C GLY A 451 -27.18 -3.18 24.19
N LYS A 452 -27.62 -4.39 24.59
CA LYS A 452 -26.77 -5.59 24.56
C LYS A 452 -26.65 -6.13 23.14
N ILE A 453 -27.77 -6.20 22.44
CA ILE A 453 -27.78 -6.61 21.03
C ILE A 453 -26.89 -5.68 20.22
N LEU A 454 -27.04 -4.36 20.44
CA LEU A 454 -26.25 -3.37 19.71
C LEU A 454 -24.75 -3.52 19.99
N SER A 455 -24.36 -3.72 21.23
CA SER A 455 -22.94 -3.94 21.60
C SER A 455 -22.38 -5.22 20.98
N LEU A 456 -23.14 -6.32 21.05
CA LEU A 456 -22.77 -7.59 20.44
C LEU A 456 -22.68 -7.45 18.91
N PHE A 457 -23.66 -6.80 18.31
CA PHE A 457 -23.71 -6.52 16.89
C PHE A 457 -22.47 -5.70 16.45
N SER A 458 -22.12 -4.63 17.18
CA SER A 458 -20.93 -3.82 16.86
C SER A 458 -19.62 -4.62 16.95
N ILE A 459 -19.50 -5.49 17.94
CA ILE A 459 -18.32 -6.34 18.10
C ILE A 459 -18.20 -7.34 16.93
N VAL A 460 -19.29 -8.01 16.59
CA VAL A 460 -19.31 -8.96 15.45
C VAL A 460 -19.06 -8.24 14.15
N LEU A 461 -19.66 -7.06 13.97
CA LEU A 461 -19.47 -6.23 12.78
C LEU A 461 -17.98 -5.88 12.57
N ILE A 462 -17.33 -5.38 13.61
CA ILE A 462 -15.91 -5.01 13.52
C ILE A 462 -15.03 -6.24 13.29
N ALA A 463 -15.27 -7.34 14.00
CA ALA A 463 -14.54 -8.59 13.78
C ALA A 463 -14.72 -9.11 12.34
N SER A 464 -15.93 -8.99 11.79
CA SER A 464 -16.23 -9.35 10.41
C SER A 464 -15.55 -8.43 9.38
N ILE A 465 -15.44 -7.12 9.68
CA ILE A 465 -14.71 -6.16 8.84
C ILE A 465 -13.25 -6.62 8.67
N PHE A 466 -12.57 -7.01 9.76
CA PHE A 466 -11.20 -7.52 9.67
C PHE A 466 -11.08 -8.79 8.81
N LEU A 467 -12.02 -9.73 8.95
CA LEU A 467 -12.02 -10.98 8.16
C LEU A 467 -12.33 -10.71 6.69
N VAL A 468 -13.29 -9.85 6.40
CA VAL A 468 -13.65 -9.46 5.02
C VAL A 468 -12.50 -8.69 4.38
N PHE A 469 -11.88 -7.73 5.10
CA PHE A 469 -10.71 -7.00 4.63
C PHE A 469 -9.57 -7.95 4.26
N ALA A 470 -9.22 -8.88 5.17
CA ALA A 470 -8.17 -9.85 4.91
C ALA A 470 -8.49 -10.73 3.68
N SER A 471 -9.76 -11.09 3.47
CA SER A 471 -10.21 -11.87 2.30
C SER A 471 -10.13 -11.06 1.00
N ILE A 472 -10.53 -9.78 1.02
CA ILE A 472 -10.41 -8.88 -0.13
C ILE A 472 -8.94 -8.69 -0.48
N ALA A 473 -8.11 -8.29 0.49
CA ALA A 473 -6.69 -8.02 0.28
C ALA A 473 -5.94 -9.24 -0.29
N PHE A 474 -6.21 -10.43 0.24
CA PHE A 474 -5.61 -11.67 -0.27
C PHE A 474 -5.98 -11.93 -1.74
N LYS A 475 -7.27 -11.80 -2.08
CA LYS A 475 -7.74 -12.07 -3.46
C LYS A 475 -7.34 -10.95 -4.42
N SER A 476 -7.31 -9.70 -3.94
CA SER A 476 -6.84 -8.57 -4.74
C SER A 476 -5.42 -8.79 -5.24
N VAL A 477 -4.54 -9.22 -4.36
CA VAL A 477 -3.14 -9.54 -4.71
C VAL A 477 -3.04 -10.72 -5.67
N GLU A 478 -3.85 -11.77 -5.49
CA GLU A 478 -3.90 -12.91 -6.41
C GLU A 478 -4.39 -12.51 -7.81
N ASN A 479 -5.34 -11.58 -7.89
CA ASN A 479 -5.93 -11.11 -9.14
C ASN A 479 -5.07 -10.10 -9.91
N ILE A 480 -4.00 -9.52 -9.31
CA ILE A 480 -3.17 -8.51 -9.98
C ILE A 480 -2.62 -9.04 -11.31
N VAL A 481 -1.97 -10.22 -11.30
CA VAL A 481 -1.40 -10.81 -12.53
C VAL A 481 -2.48 -11.17 -13.53
N GLU A 482 -3.56 -11.84 -13.06
CA GLU A 482 -4.65 -12.25 -13.93
C GLU A 482 -5.28 -11.06 -14.65
N LYS A 483 -5.55 -9.96 -13.94
CA LYS A 483 -6.18 -8.77 -14.54
C LYS A 483 -5.22 -7.87 -15.30
N ALA A 484 -3.94 -7.84 -14.94
CA ALA A 484 -2.95 -7.06 -15.66
C ALA A 484 -2.73 -7.59 -17.10
N PHE A 485 -2.82 -8.92 -17.28
CA PHE A 485 -2.55 -9.58 -18.57
C PHE A 485 -3.76 -10.33 -19.13
N LYS A 486 -4.94 -10.07 -18.61
CA LYS A 486 -6.16 -10.66 -19.12
C LYS A 486 -6.38 -10.21 -20.58
N ASP A 487 -6.69 -11.19 -21.43
CA ASP A 487 -6.99 -10.97 -22.84
C ASP A 487 -5.84 -10.42 -23.71
N VAL A 488 -4.59 -10.40 -23.19
CA VAL A 488 -3.39 -10.07 -23.95
C VAL A 488 -2.99 -11.26 -24.83
N ASN A 489 -2.98 -11.07 -26.16
CA ASN A 489 -2.70 -12.11 -27.16
C ASN A 489 -1.34 -11.93 -27.83
N TYR A 490 -0.39 -11.26 -27.19
CA TYR A 490 0.97 -11.09 -27.69
C TYR A 490 1.99 -11.51 -26.62
N SER A 491 3.17 -11.95 -27.08
CA SER A 491 4.26 -12.37 -26.19
C SER A 491 5.29 -11.26 -25.95
N TYR A 492 5.42 -10.33 -26.89
CA TYR A 492 6.42 -9.28 -26.84
C TYR A 492 5.82 -7.91 -27.19
N GLN A 493 6.10 -6.92 -26.35
CA GLN A 493 5.93 -5.49 -26.68
C GLN A 493 7.28 -4.93 -27.08
N ILE A 494 7.34 -4.41 -28.30
CA ILE A 494 8.56 -3.94 -28.93
C ILE A 494 8.45 -2.44 -29.16
N LYS A 495 9.38 -1.66 -28.61
CA LYS A 495 9.44 -0.21 -28.81
C LYS A 495 10.66 0.19 -29.62
N TYR A 496 10.48 1.11 -30.52
CA TYR A 496 11.55 1.68 -31.33
C TYR A 496 11.90 3.10 -30.87
N ASN A 497 13.16 3.49 -31.01
CA ASN A 497 13.66 4.82 -30.66
C ASN A 497 13.37 5.89 -31.71
N LYS A 498 12.74 5.52 -32.84
CA LYS A 498 12.33 6.39 -33.93
C LYS A 498 11.00 5.91 -34.55
N LEU A 499 10.36 6.80 -35.32
CA LEU A 499 9.21 6.40 -36.13
C LEU A 499 9.66 5.45 -37.24
N ILE A 500 8.95 4.37 -37.45
CA ILE A 500 9.17 3.34 -38.46
C ILE A 500 7.96 3.33 -39.37
N ASN A 501 8.21 3.13 -40.68
CA ASN A 501 7.19 2.94 -41.68
C ASN A 501 7.55 1.67 -42.48
N GLU A 502 7.41 0.52 -41.86
CA GLU A 502 7.67 -0.78 -42.44
C GLU A 502 6.40 -1.61 -42.49
N PRO A 503 6.23 -2.48 -43.50
CA PRO A 503 5.10 -3.40 -43.54
C PRO A 503 5.17 -4.37 -42.35
N PHE A 504 4.02 -4.67 -41.76
CA PHE A 504 3.89 -5.59 -40.64
C PHE A 504 3.20 -6.91 -41.06
N THR A 505 3.44 -7.94 -40.27
CA THR A 505 2.87 -9.25 -40.50
C THR A 505 1.47 -9.33 -39.86
N TYR A 506 0.61 -10.20 -40.37
CA TYR A 506 -0.74 -10.46 -39.81
C TYR A 506 -0.75 -10.81 -38.31
N MET A 507 0.35 -11.30 -37.76
CA MET A 507 0.52 -11.67 -36.35
C MET A 507 1.11 -10.54 -35.50
N GLU A 508 1.11 -9.32 -36.00
CA GLU A 508 1.63 -8.13 -35.33
C GLU A 508 0.58 -7.01 -35.34
N SER A 509 0.61 -6.14 -34.33
CA SER A 509 -0.18 -4.92 -34.31
C SER A 509 0.69 -3.74 -33.90
N GLN A 510 0.59 -2.68 -34.68
CA GLN A 510 1.35 -1.46 -34.51
C GLN A 510 0.69 -0.54 -33.47
N PHE A 511 1.52 0.26 -32.79
CA PHE A 511 1.04 1.36 -31.97
C PHE A 511 1.96 2.60 -32.05
N LEU A 512 1.38 3.76 -31.75
CA LEU A 512 2.10 4.98 -31.41
C LEU A 512 1.99 5.20 -29.90
N GLU A 513 3.11 5.33 -29.23
CA GLU A 513 3.17 5.54 -27.79
C GLU A 513 3.83 6.89 -27.48
N TYR A 514 3.15 7.70 -26.69
CA TYR A 514 3.63 8.97 -26.16
C TYR A 514 3.31 9.10 -24.68
N MET A 515 4.25 9.64 -23.92
CA MET A 515 3.96 10.10 -22.57
C MET A 515 3.26 11.45 -22.66
N VAL A 516 2.16 11.62 -21.94
CA VAL A 516 1.33 12.84 -21.95
C VAL A 516 1.04 13.26 -20.51
N GLU A 517 0.92 14.55 -20.30
CA GLU A 517 0.65 15.13 -18.98
C GLU A 517 -0.69 15.88 -19.00
N PRO A 518 -1.82 15.18 -18.79
CA PRO A 518 -3.09 15.84 -18.61
C PRO A 518 -3.14 16.57 -17.25
N ILE A 519 -3.79 17.72 -17.23
CA ILE A 519 -4.07 18.47 -15.99
C ILE A 519 -5.47 18.06 -15.53
N ILE A 520 -5.54 17.31 -14.43
CA ILE A 520 -6.79 16.86 -13.81
C ILE A 520 -6.87 17.47 -12.42
N ASP A 521 -7.94 18.20 -12.14
CA ASP A 521 -8.17 18.90 -10.86
C ASP A 521 -6.98 19.80 -10.42
N GLY A 522 -6.28 20.41 -11.42
CA GLY A 522 -5.14 21.31 -11.16
C GLY A 522 -3.82 20.61 -10.84
N LYS A 523 -3.78 19.26 -10.92
CA LYS A 523 -2.56 18.46 -10.78
C LYS A 523 -2.12 17.93 -12.14
N SER A 524 -0.83 18.02 -12.42
CA SER A 524 -0.20 17.36 -13.56
C SER A 524 0.09 15.90 -13.19
N THR A 525 -0.14 15.00 -14.14
CA THR A 525 0.16 13.58 -13.97
C THR A 525 0.57 12.98 -15.31
N VAL A 526 1.42 11.97 -15.29
CA VAL A 526 1.96 11.36 -16.53
C VAL A 526 1.12 10.15 -16.91
N PHE A 527 0.56 10.16 -18.12
CA PHE A 527 -0.16 9.02 -18.71
C PHE A 527 0.58 8.50 -19.93
N CYS A 528 0.44 7.21 -20.19
CA CYS A 528 0.91 6.58 -21.42
C CYS A 528 -0.23 6.54 -22.45
N LEU A 529 -0.08 7.33 -23.52
CA LEU A 529 -1.04 7.40 -24.62
C LEU A 529 -0.65 6.41 -25.72
N TYR A 530 -1.52 5.46 -25.99
CA TYR A 530 -1.41 4.50 -27.08
C TYR A 530 -2.35 4.86 -28.24
N GLY A 531 -1.80 5.15 -29.40
CA GLY A 531 -2.54 5.15 -30.67
C GLY A 531 -2.57 3.72 -31.21
N ILE A 532 -3.72 3.11 -31.26
CA ILE A 532 -3.90 1.70 -31.66
C ILE A 532 -4.77 1.59 -32.92
N ASP A 533 -4.67 0.47 -33.62
CA ASP A 533 -5.67 0.13 -34.65
C ASP A 533 -6.98 -0.25 -33.94
N PRO A 534 -8.10 0.45 -34.18
CA PRO A 534 -9.39 0.12 -33.58
C PRO A 534 -9.93 -1.28 -33.93
N TYR A 535 -9.37 -1.92 -34.93
CA TYR A 535 -9.70 -3.31 -35.33
C TYR A 535 -8.63 -4.32 -34.92
N ASN A 536 -7.79 -3.94 -33.97
CA ASN A 536 -6.71 -4.77 -33.45
C ASN A 536 -7.27 -5.97 -32.70
N PHE A 537 -6.88 -7.18 -33.10
CA PHE A 537 -7.26 -8.45 -32.45
C PHE A 537 -6.12 -9.03 -31.58
N ILE A 538 -4.92 -8.44 -31.60
CA ILE A 538 -3.77 -8.90 -30.82
C ILE A 538 -3.83 -8.36 -29.40
N ASN A 539 -4.35 -7.15 -29.22
CA ASN A 539 -4.58 -6.53 -27.91
C ASN A 539 -6.00 -5.94 -27.85
N PRO A 540 -7.04 -6.79 -27.86
CA PRO A 540 -8.42 -6.33 -27.76
C PRO A 540 -8.69 -5.76 -26.36
N LEU A 541 -9.47 -4.69 -26.28
CA LEU A 541 -9.81 -4.00 -25.05
C LEU A 541 -11.22 -4.40 -24.62
N TYR A 542 -11.35 -4.92 -23.39
CA TYR A 542 -12.63 -5.36 -22.82
C TYR A 542 -13.01 -4.48 -21.62
N ASN A 543 -14.28 -4.13 -21.51
CA ASN A 543 -14.82 -3.46 -20.32
C ASN A 543 -15.05 -4.48 -19.16
N ALA A 544 -15.44 -3.99 -17.98
CA ALA A 544 -15.73 -4.82 -16.82
C ALA A 544 -16.90 -5.82 -17.02
N ALA A 545 -17.77 -5.57 -18.02
CA ALA A 545 -18.85 -6.49 -18.42
C ALA A 545 -18.38 -7.60 -19.37
N GLY A 546 -17.11 -7.56 -19.84
CA GLY A 546 -16.54 -8.49 -20.81
C GLY A 546 -16.93 -8.19 -22.26
N GLU A 547 -17.41 -6.98 -22.56
CA GLU A 547 -17.71 -6.52 -23.91
C GLU A 547 -16.47 -5.89 -24.53
N GLU A 548 -16.18 -6.22 -25.79
CA GLU A 548 -15.08 -5.64 -26.53
C GLU A 548 -15.38 -4.19 -26.92
N ILE A 549 -14.52 -3.26 -26.49
CA ILE A 549 -14.67 -1.81 -26.71
C ILE A 549 -13.55 -1.21 -27.56
N THR A 550 -12.65 -2.00 -28.13
CA THR A 550 -11.48 -1.54 -28.93
C THR A 550 -11.91 -0.59 -30.04
N THR A 551 -13.05 -0.87 -30.70
CA THR A 551 -13.57 -0.05 -31.80
C THR A 551 -14.00 1.36 -31.40
N LEU A 552 -14.27 1.61 -30.11
CA LEU A 552 -14.63 2.95 -29.59
C LEU A 552 -13.46 3.94 -29.66
N ALA A 553 -12.21 3.43 -29.75
CA ALA A 553 -11.03 4.28 -29.90
C ALA A 553 -11.06 5.22 -31.12
N LYS A 554 -11.99 5.00 -32.09
CA LYS A 554 -12.23 5.92 -33.22
C LYS A 554 -12.94 7.20 -32.82
N ASP A 555 -13.78 7.12 -31.79
CA ASP A 555 -14.69 8.19 -31.41
C ASP A 555 -14.14 9.04 -30.25
N GLY A 556 -13.01 8.64 -29.65
CA GLY A 556 -12.39 9.34 -28.55
C GLY A 556 -11.25 8.55 -27.90
N ILE A 557 -11.14 8.66 -26.59
CA ILE A 557 -10.17 7.89 -25.80
C ILE A 557 -10.86 6.84 -24.92
N ILE A 558 -10.19 5.70 -24.80
CA ILE A 558 -10.52 4.67 -23.83
C ILE A 558 -9.51 4.82 -22.69
N ILE A 559 -9.98 5.01 -21.47
CA ILE A 559 -9.14 5.04 -20.27
C ILE A 559 -9.16 3.68 -19.58
N ASN A 560 -8.12 3.35 -18.82
CA ASN A 560 -8.16 2.13 -18.06
C ASN A 560 -8.82 2.35 -16.67
N GLU A 561 -9.15 1.25 -16.01
CA GLU A 561 -9.84 1.26 -14.69
C GLU A 561 -9.02 1.99 -13.62
N PHE A 562 -7.67 1.98 -13.74
CA PHE A 562 -6.80 2.75 -12.87
C PHE A 562 -7.11 4.26 -12.96
N ILE A 563 -7.09 4.82 -14.17
CA ILE A 563 -7.34 6.25 -14.40
C ILE A 563 -8.76 6.62 -13.97
N ALA A 564 -9.75 5.80 -14.35
CA ALA A 564 -11.15 6.04 -14.01
C ALA A 564 -11.34 6.18 -12.49
N ARG A 565 -10.74 5.30 -11.69
CA ARG A 565 -10.84 5.33 -10.21
C ARG A 565 -9.98 6.39 -9.56
N ALA A 566 -8.71 6.51 -9.96
CA ALA A 566 -7.75 7.42 -9.34
C ALA A 566 -8.16 8.89 -9.51
N TYR A 567 -8.73 9.22 -10.66
CA TYR A 567 -9.09 10.59 -11.03
C TYR A 567 -10.60 10.82 -11.13
N SER A 568 -11.41 9.82 -10.74
CA SER A 568 -12.88 9.88 -10.77
C SER A 568 -13.44 10.29 -12.13
N LEU A 569 -12.84 9.77 -13.23
CA LEU A 569 -13.26 10.06 -14.60
C LEU A 569 -14.30 9.04 -15.07
N GLU A 570 -15.33 9.54 -15.75
CA GLU A 570 -16.44 8.75 -16.29
C GLU A 570 -16.52 8.89 -17.82
N VAL A 571 -17.26 7.96 -18.46
CA VAL A 571 -17.56 8.06 -19.88
C VAL A 571 -18.37 9.33 -20.16
N GLY A 572 -17.85 10.16 -21.08
CA GLY A 572 -18.40 11.47 -21.43
C GLY A 572 -17.56 12.65 -20.96
N ASP A 573 -16.63 12.44 -20.02
CA ASP A 573 -15.66 13.46 -19.63
C ASP A 573 -14.70 13.78 -20.78
N VAL A 574 -14.05 14.95 -20.72
CA VAL A 574 -13.10 15.38 -21.75
C VAL A 574 -11.73 15.54 -21.13
N LEU A 575 -10.74 14.82 -21.66
CA LEU A 575 -9.34 14.96 -21.31
C LEU A 575 -8.61 15.84 -22.30
N GLN A 576 -7.80 16.76 -21.77
CA GLN A 576 -6.93 17.63 -22.53
C GLN A 576 -5.48 17.40 -22.11
N PHE A 577 -4.60 17.24 -23.09
CA PHE A 577 -3.16 17.06 -22.87
C PHE A 577 -2.36 17.56 -24.07
N GLU A 578 -1.08 17.75 -23.85
CA GLU A 578 -0.16 18.19 -24.89
C GLU A 578 0.69 17.03 -25.41
N VAL A 579 0.82 16.92 -26.73
CA VAL A 579 1.70 15.96 -27.42
C VAL A 579 2.50 16.70 -28.49
N LYS A 580 3.83 16.70 -28.40
CA LYS A 580 4.74 17.36 -29.34
C LYS A 580 4.37 18.82 -29.63
N GLY A 581 4.02 19.58 -28.58
CA GLY A 581 3.64 21.00 -28.69
C GLY A 581 2.26 21.25 -29.29
N LYS A 582 1.42 20.21 -29.43
CA LYS A 582 0.03 20.32 -29.88
C LYS A 582 -0.92 19.93 -28.75
N THR A 583 -1.85 20.78 -28.42
CA THR A 583 -2.91 20.50 -27.45
C THR A 583 -3.99 19.67 -28.11
N LEU A 584 -4.23 18.49 -27.61
CA LEU A 584 -5.28 17.55 -28.03
C LEU A 584 -6.37 17.47 -26.98
N GLN A 585 -7.62 17.34 -27.44
CA GLN A 585 -8.79 17.15 -26.58
C GLN A 585 -9.59 15.96 -27.08
N TYR A 586 -9.90 15.03 -26.18
CA TYR A 586 -10.67 13.84 -26.52
C TYR A 586 -11.75 13.55 -25.45
N PRO A 587 -12.95 13.15 -25.87
CA PRO A 587 -13.95 12.61 -24.97
C PRO A 587 -13.56 11.20 -24.52
N VAL A 588 -13.80 10.86 -23.26
CA VAL A 588 -13.73 9.49 -22.74
C VAL A 588 -14.92 8.70 -23.27
N VAL A 589 -14.66 7.68 -24.08
CA VAL A 589 -15.70 6.87 -24.72
C VAL A 589 -15.85 5.46 -24.13
N GLY A 590 -14.91 5.04 -23.29
CA GLY A 590 -14.96 3.74 -22.65
C GLY A 590 -13.92 3.60 -21.54
N VAL A 591 -14.17 2.60 -20.66
CA VAL A 591 -13.25 2.21 -19.60
C VAL A 591 -12.88 0.73 -19.80
N VAL A 592 -11.58 0.43 -19.96
CA VAL A 592 -11.07 -0.94 -20.12
C VAL A 592 -10.72 -1.54 -18.75
N ASP A 593 -11.08 -2.81 -18.50
CA ASP A 593 -10.81 -3.56 -17.25
C ASP A 593 -9.32 -3.94 -17.11
N GLN A 594 -8.44 -2.93 -17.16
CA GLN A 594 -6.99 -3.07 -17.00
C GLN A 594 -6.50 -2.18 -15.87
N TYR A 595 -5.52 -2.69 -15.10
CA TYR A 595 -5.03 -2.08 -13.84
C TYR A 595 -3.55 -1.72 -13.86
N ASN A 596 -2.86 -1.94 -14.97
CA ASN A 596 -1.42 -1.77 -15.15
C ASN A 596 -1.07 -0.35 -15.59
N GLY A 597 -0.79 0.53 -14.66
CA GLY A 597 -0.34 1.90 -14.91
C GLY A 597 -1.41 2.83 -15.51
N PRO A 598 -1.10 4.10 -15.69
CA PRO A 598 -2.01 5.09 -16.28
C PRO A 598 -1.97 5.02 -17.83
N MET A 599 -2.83 4.21 -18.43
CA MET A 599 -2.89 3.97 -19.88
C MET A 599 -4.17 4.54 -20.49
N ILE A 600 -4.02 5.25 -21.60
CA ILE A 600 -5.11 5.73 -22.42
C ILE A 600 -4.93 5.28 -23.87
N TYR A 601 -6.00 4.93 -24.54
CA TYR A 601 -6.01 4.40 -25.88
C TYR A 601 -6.85 5.26 -26.83
N THR A 602 -6.36 5.52 -28.02
CA THR A 602 -7.09 6.21 -29.10
C THR A 602 -6.74 5.60 -30.45
N SER A 603 -7.37 6.05 -31.53
CA SER A 603 -7.05 5.60 -32.88
C SER A 603 -5.65 6.08 -33.32
N ILE A 604 -4.81 5.14 -33.79
CA ILE A 604 -3.50 5.48 -34.39
C ILE A 604 -3.63 6.46 -35.54
N ASN A 605 -4.67 6.32 -36.39
CA ASN A 605 -4.91 7.20 -37.52
C ASN A 605 -5.28 8.62 -37.08
N ASP A 606 -5.97 8.76 -35.95
CA ASP A 606 -6.29 10.08 -35.40
C ASP A 606 -5.05 10.76 -34.83
N LEU A 607 -4.19 10.03 -34.14
CA LEU A 607 -2.91 10.56 -33.68
C LEU A 607 -2.00 10.97 -34.84
N ILE A 608 -1.87 10.15 -35.86
CA ILE A 608 -1.10 10.47 -37.06
C ILE A 608 -1.58 11.78 -37.67
N ARG A 609 -2.91 11.94 -37.81
CA ARG A 609 -3.52 13.14 -38.40
C ARG A 609 -3.33 14.38 -37.52
N ASN A 610 -3.59 14.26 -36.22
CA ASN A 610 -3.51 15.38 -35.30
C ASN A 610 -2.07 15.83 -35.03
N LEU A 611 -1.10 14.94 -35.16
CA LEU A 611 0.33 15.23 -35.00
C LEU A 611 1.05 15.56 -36.32
N ASP A 612 0.34 15.61 -37.46
CA ASP A 612 0.89 15.83 -38.83
C ASP A 612 2.03 14.86 -39.18
N LEU A 613 1.87 13.59 -38.82
CA LEU A 613 2.82 12.52 -39.11
C LEU A 613 2.58 11.91 -40.50
N GLU A 614 3.58 11.24 -41.05
CA GLU A 614 3.41 10.48 -42.29
C GLU A 614 2.45 9.30 -42.05
N ALA A 615 1.65 8.97 -43.06
CA ALA A 615 0.71 7.87 -42.95
C ALA A 615 1.43 6.52 -42.77
N GLY A 616 0.93 5.70 -41.87
CA GLY A 616 1.44 4.35 -41.61
C GLY A 616 2.67 4.29 -40.70
N VAL A 617 3.10 5.42 -40.09
CA VAL A 617 4.21 5.41 -39.14
C VAL A 617 3.77 4.90 -37.76
N TYR A 618 4.69 4.22 -37.06
CA TYR A 618 4.53 3.75 -35.71
C TYR A 618 5.87 3.79 -34.95
N ASN A 619 5.85 3.72 -33.67
CA ASN A 619 7.05 3.63 -32.84
C ASN A 619 7.07 2.42 -31.89
N GLY A 620 6.10 1.52 -32.05
CA GLY A 620 6.09 0.24 -31.36
C GLY A 620 5.12 -0.75 -31.99
N LYS A 621 5.30 -2.00 -31.64
CA LYS A 621 4.41 -3.10 -32.08
C LYS A 621 4.28 -4.18 -31.02
N TRP A 622 3.15 -4.84 -31.01
CA TRP A 622 2.89 -6.09 -30.29
C TRP A 622 3.11 -7.26 -31.23
N SER A 623 3.86 -8.27 -30.80
CA SER A 623 4.23 -9.42 -31.60
C SER A 623 4.32 -10.71 -30.78
N ASN A 624 4.09 -11.85 -31.43
CA ASN A 624 4.34 -13.16 -30.84
C ASN A 624 5.74 -13.68 -31.14
N GLU A 625 6.49 -13.00 -32.00
CA GLU A 625 7.85 -13.37 -32.33
C GLU A 625 8.84 -12.44 -31.62
N ARG A 626 9.91 -13.04 -31.04
CA ARG A 626 10.99 -12.27 -30.44
C ARG A 626 11.73 -11.50 -31.54
N PRO A 627 11.90 -10.16 -31.41
CA PRO A 627 12.61 -9.40 -32.42
C PRO A 627 14.07 -9.82 -32.48
N THR A 628 14.62 -9.87 -33.70
CA THR A 628 16.07 -9.95 -33.91
C THR A 628 16.71 -8.63 -33.50
N SER A 629 17.98 -8.67 -33.04
CA SER A 629 18.72 -7.47 -32.64
C SER A 629 18.69 -6.41 -33.76
N ASP A 630 18.04 -5.30 -33.50
CA ASP A 630 17.98 -4.12 -34.38
C ASP A 630 18.51 -2.88 -33.62
N LYS A 631 19.35 -2.09 -34.30
CA LYS A 631 19.88 -0.82 -33.74
C LYS A 631 18.80 0.22 -33.41
N ASN A 632 17.61 0.05 -33.94
CA ASN A 632 16.47 0.96 -33.75
C ASN A 632 15.60 0.57 -32.53
N LEU A 633 15.87 -0.56 -31.89
CA LEU A 633 15.12 -1.00 -30.70
C LEU A 633 15.43 -0.08 -29.51
N SER A 634 14.38 0.37 -28.84
CA SER A 634 14.47 1.07 -27.55
C SER A 634 14.40 0.06 -26.43
N TYR A 635 13.34 -0.76 -26.41
CA TYR A 635 13.18 -1.85 -25.46
C TYR A 635 12.31 -2.98 -26.05
N VAL A 636 12.39 -4.15 -25.42
CA VAL A 636 11.53 -5.32 -25.72
C VAL A 636 11.07 -5.90 -24.39
N PHE A 637 9.77 -5.90 -24.14
CA PHE A 637 9.17 -6.59 -23.01
C PHE A 637 8.65 -7.96 -23.40
N SER A 638 8.99 -8.97 -22.61
CA SER A 638 8.32 -10.26 -22.62
C SER A 638 7.18 -10.24 -21.59
N ILE A 639 5.96 -10.52 -22.04
CA ILE A 639 4.80 -10.60 -21.14
C ILE A 639 4.97 -11.68 -20.07
N ASP A 640 5.57 -12.83 -20.45
CA ASP A 640 5.84 -13.92 -19.51
C ASP A 640 6.85 -13.54 -18.43
N ASP A 641 7.87 -12.76 -18.79
CA ASP A 641 8.87 -12.28 -17.83
C ASP A 641 8.25 -11.25 -16.88
N LEU A 642 7.46 -10.33 -17.42
CA LEU A 642 6.75 -9.32 -16.64
C LEU A 642 5.74 -9.98 -15.68
N ALA A 643 4.95 -10.96 -16.14
CA ALA A 643 4.02 -11.71 -15.29
C ALA A 643 4.74 -12.47 -14.17
N ARG A 644 5.89 -13.09 -14.46
CA ARG A 644 6.73 -13.81 -13.49
C ARG A 644 7.26 -12.87 -12.41
N ASN A 645 7.71 -11.69 -12.80
CA ASN A 645 8.26 -10.69 -11.88
C ASN A 645 7.20 -10.10 -10.95
N ILE A 646 6.01 -9.80 -11.49
CA ILE A 646 4.85 -9.42 -10.67
C ILE A 646 4.52 -10.54 -9.68
N GLN A 647 4.56 -11.79 -10.11
CA GLN A 647 4.29 -12.94 -9.23
C GLN A 647 5.31 -13.06 -8.09
N ILE A 648 6.58 -12.79 -8.32
CA ILE A 648 7.62 -12.75 -7.28
C ILE A 648 7.30 -11.65 -6.25
N GLY A 649 6.96 -10.44 -6.70
CA GLY A 649 6.54 -9.35 -5.83
C GLY A 649 5.29 -9.71 -5.01
N ILE A 650 4.32 -10.40 -5.60
CA ILE A 650 3.11 -10.89 -4.94
C ILE A 650 3.41 -11.89 -3.83
N GLU A 651 4.35 -12.82 -4.02
CA GLU A 651 4.71 -13.80 -2.98
C GLU A 651 5.19 -13.12 -1.70
N MET A 652 5.88 -11.99 -1.80
CA MET A 652 6.34 -11.21 -0.65
C MET A 652 5.17 -10.56 0.10
N ILE A 653 4.22 -9.97 -0.63
CA ILE A 653 3.01 -9.37 -0.06
C ILE A 653 2.12 -10.46 0.56
N ARG A 654 2.06 -11.65 -0.04
CA ARG A 654 1.27 -12.79 0.44
C ARG A 654 1.63 -13.20 1.87
N VAL A 655 2.91 -13.18 2.25
CA VAL A 655 3.35 -13.48 3.62
C VAL A 655 2.78 -12.47 4.63
N SER A 656 2.83 -11.19 4.30
CA SER A 656 2.27 -10.11 5.13
C SER A 656 0.75 -10.23 5.26
N LEU A 657 0.06 -10.55 4.16
CA LEU A 657 -1.38 -10.77 4.16
C LEU A 657 -1.78 -12.02 4.94
N MET A 658 -1.02 -13.12 4.86
CA MET A 658 -1.26 -14.32 5.68
C MET A 658 -1.16 -14.00 7.18
N MET A 659 -0.16 -13.24 7.61
CA MET A 659 -0.08 -12.78 9.00
C MET A 659 -1.33 -11.99 9.38
N MET A 660 -1.83 -11.14 8.52
CA MET A 660 -3.03 -10.34 8.76
C MET A 660 -4.29 -11.20 8.88
N VAL A 661 -4.43 -12.23 8.05
CA VAL A 661 -5.52 -13.24 8.14
C VAL A 661 -5.46 -13.96 9.49
N VAL A 662 -4.28 -14.40 9.92
CA VAL A 662 -4.09 -15.07 11.22
C VAL A 662 -4.53 -14.16 12.37
N VAL A 663 -4.10 -12.90 12.36
CA VAL A 663 -4.52 -11.89 13.34
C VAL A 663 -6.04 -11.70 13.32
N ALA A 664 -6.66 -11.58 12.15
CA ALA A 664 -8.10 -11.42 12.02
C ALA A 664 -8.89 -12.63 12.58
N VAL A 665 -8.41 -13.85 12.33
CA VAL A 665 -9.01 -15.08 12.85
C VAL A 665 -8.88 -15.16 14.37
N ILE A 666 -7.72 -14.83 14.93
CA ILE A 666 -7.50 -14.78 16.39
C ILE A 666 -8.44 -13.76 17.02
N LEU A 667 -8.49 -12.54 16.50
CA LEU A 667 -9.40 -11.49 16.98
C LEU A 667 -10.86 -11.93 16.92
N GLY A 668 -11.30 -12.43 15.78
CA GLY A 668 -12.66 -12.94 15.59
C GLY A 668 -13.01 -14.04 16.60
N SER A 669 -12.10 -14.99 16.82
CA SER A 669 -12.29 -16.09 17.74
C SER A 669 -12.39 -15.61 19.19
N VAL A 670 -11.46 -14.77 19.65
CA VAL A 670 -11.46 -14.22 21.01
C VAL A 670 -12.71 -13.40 21.27
N MET A 671 -13.12 -12.58 20.30
CA MET A 671 -14.32 -11.76 20.43
C MET A 671 -15.59 -12.59 20.49
N MET A 672 -15.70 -13.63 19.68
CA MET A 672 -16.82 -14.56 19.72
C MET A 672 -16.90 -15.32 21.03
N ILE A 673 -15.77 -15.77 21.59
CA ILE A 673 -15.72 -16.41 22.91
C ILE A 673 -16.18 -15.44 24.01
N LEU A 674 -15.72 -14.19 23.94
CA LEU A 674 -16.11 -13.16 24.90
C LEU A 674 -17.62 -12.91 24.85
N ILE A 675 -18.19 -12.74 23.66
CA ILE A 675 -19.62 -12.50 23.49
C ILE A 675 -20.45 -13.66 24.03
N THR A 676 -20.10 -14.89 23.67
CA THR A 676 -20.84 -16.08 24.12
C THR A 676 -20.73 -16.27 25.64
N THR A 677 -19.58 -15.97 26.24
CA THR A 677 -19.41 -15.92 27.71
C THR A 677 -20.32 -14.86 28.34
N PHE A 678 -20.40 -13.67 27.75
CA PHE A 678 -21.32 -12.63 28.23
C PHE A 678 -22.78 -13.06 28.17
N ILE A 679 -23.20 -13.71 27.10
CA ILE A 679 -24.56 -14.22 26.94
C ILE A 679 -24.90 -15.23 28.02
N ILE A 680 -24.01 -16.19 28.30
CA ILE A 680 -24.21 -17.21 29.33
C ILE A 680 -24.29 -16.58 30.72
N ASP A 681 -23.32 -15.77 31.07
CA ASP A 681 -23.26 -15.11 32.37
C ASP A 681 -24.50 -14.26 32.66
N GLU A 682 -25.07 -13.63 31.63
CA GLU A 682 -26.21 -12.74 31.78
C GLU A 682 -27.56 -13.46 31.85
N ASN A 683 -27.62 -14.62 31.23
CA ASN A 683 -28.80 -15.48 31.28
C ASN A 683 -28.67 -16.60 32.37
N GLN A 684 -27.70 -16.48 33.29
CA GLN A 684 -27.38 -17.49 34.29
C GLN A 684 -28.62 -17.88 35.14
N LYS A 685 -29.42 -16.89 35.58
CA LYS A 685 -30.66 -17.14 36.33
C LYS A 685 -31.69 -17.92 35.49
N GLN A 686 -31.87 -17.56 34.22
CA GLN A 686 -32.79 -18.24 33.32
C GLN A 686 -32.29 -19.65 32.98
N ILE A 687 -30.97 -19.80 32.75
CA ILE A 687 -30.32 -21.10 32.53
C ILE A 687 -30.53 -22.02 33.74
N SER A 688 -30.32 -21.50 34.95
CA SER A 688 -30.53 -22.27 36.20
C SER A 688 -32.00 -22.70 36.38
N ILE A 689 -32.97 -21.83 36.09
CA ILE A 689 -34.40 -22.15 36.12
C ILE A 689 -34.72 -23.27 35.11
N LEU A 690 -34.20 -23.17 33.86
CA LEU A 690 -34.42 -24.19 32.83
C LEU A 690 -33.79 -25.55 33.24
N LYS A 691 -32.61 -25.55 33.90
CA LYS A 691 -31.98 -26.76 34.45
C LYS A 691 -32.85 -27.41 35.53
N VAL A 692 -33.45 -26.60 36.43
CA VAL A 692 -34.38 -27.10 37.48
C VAL A 692 -35.65 -27.66 36.83
N MET A 693 -36.13 -27.09 35.72
CA MET A 693 -37.30 -27.61 35.00
C MET A 693 -36.98 -28.87 34.17
N GLY A 694 -35.74 -29.41 34.23
CA GLY A 694 -35.38 -30.66 33.58
C GLY A 694 -34.92 -30.55 32.12
N TYR A 695 -34.73 -29.34 31.60
CA TYR A 695 -34.22 -29.18 30.25
C TYR A 695 -32.75 -29.63 30.16
N SER A 696 -32.43 -30.39 29.12
CA SER A 696 -31.07 -30.83 28.86
C SER A 696 -30.15 -29.66 28.47
N GLU A 697 -28.84 -29.79 28.70
CA GLU A 697 -27.84 -28.74 28.36
C GLU A 697 -27.84 -28.40 26.86
N LYS A 698 -28.15 -29.38 25.99
CA LYS A 698 -28.32 -29.13 24.55
C LYS A 698 -29.52 -28.23 24.25
N GLU A 699 -30.64 -28.44 24.90
CA GLU A 699 -31.83 -27.64 24.72
C GLU A 699 -31.64 -26.21 25.27
N ILE A 700 -31.04 -26.09 26.43
CA ILE A 700 -30.69 -24.78 27.05
C ILE A 700 -29.73 -24.01 26.14
N SER A 701 -28.65 -24.67 25.67
CA SER A 701 -27.70 -24.06 24.71
C SER A 701 -28.42 -23.58 23.43
N ARG A 702 -29.31 -24.41 22.91
CA ARG A 702 -30.10 -24.06 21.70
C ARG A 702 -31.08 -22.93 21.98
N MET A 703 -31.67 -22.84 23.16
CA MET A 703 -32.60 -21.77 23.53
C MET A 703 -31.91 -20.45 23.81
N VAL A 704 -30.72 -20.44 24.40
CA VAL A 704 -30.05 -19.24 24.90
C VAL A 704 -29.02 -18.70 23.90
N LEU A 705 -28.15 -19.57 23.34
CA LEU A 705 -27.05 -19.14 22.48
C LEU A 705 -27.48 -18.88 21.05
N THR A 706 -28.40 -19.67 20.48
CA THR A 706 -28.83 -19.47 19.08
C THR A 706 -29.74 -18.26 18.87
N ILE A 707 -30.17 -17.57 19.93
CA ILE A 707 -30.94 -16.31 19.84
C ILE A 707 -30.15 -15.25 19.06
N TYR A 708 -28.86 -15.22 19.22
CA TYR A 708 -27.99 -14.17 18.67
C TYR A 708 -27.49 -14.48 17.24
N PHE A 709 -27.69 -15.72 16.76
CA PHE A 709 -27.25 -16.14 15.43
C PHE A 709 -27.74 -15.26 14.27
N PRO A 710 -29.03 -14.82 14.20
CA PRO A 710 -29.46 -13.90 13.14
C PRO A 710 -28.73 -12.56 13.16
N PHE A 711 -28.35 -12.06 14.35
CA PHE A 711 -27.62 -10.81 14.49
C PHE A 711 -26.17 -10.94 13.98
N VAL A 712 -25.57 -12.13 14.16
CA VAL A 712 -24.25 -12.46 13.58
C VAL A 712 -24.33 -12.43 12.06
N ILE A 713 -25.38 -13.03 11.46
CA ILE A 713 -25.59 -13.01 10.01
C ILE A 713 -25.74 -11.57 9.51
N VAL A 714 -26.60 -10.78 10.13
CA VAL A 714 -26.86 -9.40 9.71
C VAL A 714 -25.61 -8.54 9.88
N ALA A 715 -24.85 -8.70 10.97
CA ALA A 715 -23.60 -8.00 11.20
C ALA A 715 -22.57 -8.36 10.13
N TYR A 716 -22.45 -9.64 9.77
CA TYR A 716 -21.58 -10.10 8.70
C TYR A 716 -21.98 -9.51 7.35
N LEU A 717 -23.27 -9.61 6.96
CA LEU A 717 -23.75 -9.06 5.70
C LEU A 717 -23.54 -7.55 5.59
N LEU A 718 -23.70 -6.80 6.68
CA LEU A 718 -23.43 -5.37 6.71
C LEU A 718 -21.93 -5.04 6.72
N SER A 719 -21.07 -5.93 7.21
CA SER A 719 -19.63 -5.73 7.17
C SER A 719 -19.09 -5.72 5.73
N ILE A 720 -19.71 -6.44 4.80
CA ILE A 720 -19.27 -6.54 3.41
C ILE A 720 -19.24 -5.17 2.72
N PRO A 721 -20.37 -4.45 2.57
CA PRO A 721 -20.37 -3.16 1.89
C PRO A 721 -19.57 -2.09 2.64
N ILE A 722 -19.51 -2.16 3.98
CA ILE A 722 -18.70 -1.22 4.78
C ILE A 722 -17.21 -1.46 4.51
N THR A 723 -16.79 -2.72 4.47
CA THR A 723 -15.38 -3.05 4.20
C THR A 723 -15.02 -2.72 2.76
N GLN A 724 -15.89 -3.05 1.81
CA GLN A 724 -15.67 -2.73 0.40
C GLN A 724 -15.48 -1.22 0.20
N ALA A 725 -16.39 -0.40 0.72
CA ALA A 725 -16.26 1.05 0.64
C ALA A 725 -14.99 1.59 1.32
N GLY A 726 -14.58 0.96 2.44
CA GLY A 726 -13.34 1.32 3.13
C GLY A 726 -12.09 0.95 2.33
N VAL A 727 -12.09 -0.22 1.69
CA VAL A 727 -10.99 -0.68 0.82
C VAL A 727 -10.91 0.19 -0.42
N ASP A 728 -12.04 0.47 -1.08
CA ASP A 728 -12.08 1.32 -2.27
C ASP A 728 -11.54 2.73 -1.95
N TYR A 729 -11.93 3.31 -0.79
CA TYR A 729 -11.40 4.59 -0.34
C TYR A 729 -9.87 4.56 -0.11
N ILE A 730 -9.36 3.50 0.54
CA ILE A 730 -7.91 3.33 0.74
C ILE A 730 -7.20 3.17 -0.61
N MET A 731 -7.78 2.44 -1.57
CA MET A 731 -7.21 2.24 -2.89
C MET A 731 -7.18 3.53 -3.72
N ILE A 732 -8.18 4.39 -3.60
CA ILE A 732 -8.16 5.73 -4.21
C ILE A 732 -7.00 6.56 -3.65
N LEU A 733 -6.79 6.54 -2.33
CA LEU A 733 -5.66 7.24 -1.71
C LEU A 733 -4.30 6.68 -2.15
N ILE A 734 -4.19 5.36 -2.31
CA ILE A 734 -2.96 4.72 -2.79
C ILE A 734 -2.74 5.01 -4.28
N ALA A 735 -3.79 4.95 -5.10
CA ALA A 735 -3.72 5.19 -6.53
C ALA A 735 -3.37 6.64 -6.89
N SER A 736 -3.65 7.61 -6.01
CA SER A 736 -3.21 9.00 -6.20
C SER A 736 -1.70 9.18 -6.00
N GLU A 737 -1.02 8.21 -5.39
CA GLU A 737 0.41 8.26 -5.08
C GLU A 737 1.24 7.19 -5.82
N LEU A 738 0.61 6.10 -6.27
CA LEU A 738 1.27 5.02 -7.01
C LEU A 738 0.59 4.80 -8.36
N PRO A 739 1.33 4.63 -9.45
CA PRO A 739 0.76 4.33 -10.78
C PRO A 739 0.29 2.87 -10.89
N ILE A 740 -0.27 2.29 -9.83
CA ILE A 740 -0.76 0.91 -9.79
C ILE A 740 -2.12 0.89 -9.10
N ALA A 741 -3.14 0.40 -9.76
CA ALA A 741 -4.41 0.07 -9.11
C ALA A 741 -4.44 -1.41 -8.74
N ILE A 742 -4.89 -1.68 -7.53
CA ILE A 742 -5.10 -3.05 -7.06
C ILE A 742 -6.59 -3.37 -7.26
N PRO A 743 -6.94 -4.45 -7.99
CA PRO A 743 -8.34 -4.84 -8.17
C PRO A 743 -8.97 -5.19 -6.82
N THR A 744 -10.06 -4.52 -6.45
CA THR A 744 -10.74 -4.68 -5.16
C THR A 744 -12.04 -5.48 -5.28
N ASP A 745 -12.21 -6.24 -6.34
CA ASP A 745 -13.44 -6.97 -6.60
C ASP A 745 -13.74 -8.00 -5.52
N PHE A 746 -14.90 -7.88 -4.93
CA PHE A 746 -15.41 -8.80 -3.92
C PHE A 746 -16.46 -9.74 -4.54
N THR A 747 -16.09 -11.00 -4.68
CA THR A 747 -16.96 -12.01 -5.29
C THR A 747 -17.91 -12.65 -4.29
N LEU A 748 -19.04 -13.20 -4.79
CA LEU A 748 -19.97 -13.99 -3.96
C LEU A 748 -19.30 -15.20 -3.30
N ILE A 749 -18.26 -15.77 -3.94
CA ILE A 749 -17.49 -16.88 -3.38
C ILE A 749 -16.71 -16.43 -2.15
N GLN A 750 -16.07 -15.26 -2.20
CA GLN A 750 -15.37 -14.66 -1.06
C GLN A 750 -16.32 -14.32 0.08
N ALA A 751 -17.51 -13.77 -0.24
CA ALA A 751 -18.56 -13.56 0.73
C ALA A 751 -18.98 -14.87 1.41
N PHE A 752 -19.09 -15.94 0.66
CA PHE A 752 -19.42 -17.26 1.21
C PHE A 752 -18.29 -17.81 2.10
N ILE A 753 -17.03 -17.76 1.65
CA ILE A 753 -15.86 -18.22 2.42
C ILE A 753 -15.70 -17.40 3.73
N GLY A 754 -15.78 -16.07 3.64
CA GLY A 754 -15.74 -15.20 4.82
C GLY A 754 -16.89 -15.49 5.79
N GLY A 755 -18.09 -15.72 5.28
CA GLY A 755 -19.25 -16.15 6.05
C GLY A 755 -19.01 -17.48 6.77
N VAL A 756 -18.49 -18.47 6.06
CA VAL A 756 -18.11 -19.77 6.65
C VAL A 756 -17.07 -19.59 7.75
N ALA A 757 -16.06 -18.75 7.56
CA ALA A 757 -15.05 -18.46 8.59
C ALA A 757 -15.68 -17.82 9.84
N VAL A 758 -16.57 -16.83 9.68
CA VAL A 758 -17.32 -16.20 10.79
C VAL A 758 -18.18 -17.24 11.50
N PHE A 759 -18.85 -18.13 10.77
CA PHE A 759 -19.67 -19.20 11.36
C PHE A 759 -18.82 -20.23 12.09
N ILE A 760 -17.69 -20.64 11.54
CA ILE A 760 -16.77 -21.57 12.22
C ILE A 760 -16.29 -20.96 13.54
N THR A 761 -15.85 -19.70 13.54
CA THR A 761 -15.40 -19.00 14.76
C THR A 761 -16.55 -18.88 15.79
N TYR A 762 -17.77 -18.60 15.32
CA TYR A 762 -18.98 -18.57 16.17
C TYR A 762 -19.27 -19.95 16.79
N PHE A 763 -19.23 -21.02 16.02
CA PHE A 763 -19.45 -22.39 16.51
C PHE A 763 -18.36 -22.85 17.46
N ILE A 764 -17.10 -22.53 17.22
CA ILE A 764 -15.98 -22.80 18.14
C ILE A 764 -16.22 -22.07 19.46
N ALA A 765 -16.56 -20.80 19.41
CA ALA A 765 -16.87 -20.00 20.59
C ALA A 765 -18.06 -20.58 21.37
N MET A 766 -19.10 -20.99 20.68
CA MET A 766 -20.26 -21.63 21.27
C MET A 766 -19.91 -22.97 21.97
N LYS A 767 -18.99 -23.74 21.38
CA LYS A 767 -18.49 -25.00 21.95
C LYS A 767 -17.61 -24.78 23.20
N CYS A 768 -16.73 -23.76 23.14
CA CYS A 768 -15.93 -23.35 24.31
C CYS A 768 -16.82 -22.83 25.45
N SER A 769 -17.86 -22.07 25.10
CA SER A 769 -18.79 -21.52 26.08
C SER A 769 -19.68 -22.59 26.74
N LYS A 770 -19.90 -23.72 26.07
CA LYS A 770 -20.61 -24.87 26.67
C LYS A 770 -19.91 -25.37 27.94
N ILE A 771 -18.59 -25.38 27.97
CA ILE A 771 -17.80 -25.74 29.18
C ILE A 771 -18.14 -24.84 30.39
N GLN A 772 -18.52 -23.58 30.14
CA GLN A 772 -18.94 -22.66 31.19
C GLN A 772 -20.40 -22.93 31.62
N LEU A 773 -21.24 -23.29 30.67
CA LEU A 773 -22.63 -23.63 30.91
C LEU A 773 -22.75 -24.87 31.80
N ASP A 774 -21.84 -25.83 31.63
CA ASP A 774 -21.77 -27.04 32.46
C ASP A 774 -21.38 -26.75 33.92
N LYS A 775 -20.60 -25.69 34.16
CA LYS A 775 -20.15 -25.25 35.49
C LYS A 775 -21.20 -24.49 36.32
N ILE A 776 -22.35 -24.12 35.71
CA ILE A 776 -23.43 -23.43 36.43
C ILE A 776 -24.12 -24.42 37.34
N SER A 777 -23.91 -24.27 38.68
CA SER A 777 -24.49 -25.14 39.67
C SER A 777 -25.95 -24.82 39.96
N LEU A 778 -26.77 -25.85 40.25
CA LEU A 778 -28.17 -25.71 40.71
C LEU A 778 -28.31 -24.91 42.01
N HIS A 779 -27.24 -24.86 42.82
CA HIS A 779 -27.21 -24.09 44.08
C HIS A 779 -27.32 -22.57 43.91
N GLU A 780 -27.04 -22.04 42.74
CA GLU A 780 -27.19 -20.60 42.49
C GLU A 780 -28.64 -20.15 42.40
N VAL A 781 -29.60 -21.05 42.11
CA VAL A 781 -31.04 -20.76 42.15
C VAL A 781 -31.53 -20.49 43.58
N LEU A 782 -30.89 -21.10 44.58
CA LEU A 782 -31.24 -20.96 45.99
C LEU A 782 -30.62 -19.71 46.65
N LYS A 783 -29.72 -19.01 45.97
CA LYS A 783 -29.10 -17.75 46.45
C LYS A 783 -29.89 -16.51 46.12
N TYR A 784 -30.95 -16.63 45.34
CA TYR A 784 -31.85 -15.58 44.90
C TYR A 784 -33.29 -15.91 45.31
#